data_c2006c467906f983ccc92bd4d59d94b4
#
_entry.id   c2006c467906f983ccc92bd4d59d94b4
#
_cell.length_a   1.000
_cell.length_b   1.000
_cell.length_c   1.000
_cell.angle_alpha   90.00
_cell.angle_beta   90.00
_cell.angle_gamma   90.00
#
_symmetry.space_group_name_H-M   'P 1'
#
loop_
_entity.id
_entity.type
_entity.pdbx_description
1 polymer ?
#
loop_
_entity_poly.entity_id
_entity_poly.type
_entity_poly.pdbx_seq_one_letter_code
_entity_poly.pdbx_strand_id
1 'polypeptide(L)'
;MEKFVYSFNEGSKDMRSLLGGKGANLAEMTKIGLPVPFGFTISTDACKDYLDKGGVLSEEIVKEVYDHLAELEHVMGKTFGDVENPLLVSVRSGAPVSMPGMMDTILNLGLNDESVKGLAAKTGNERFAYDSYRRFIQMFGDVVLEIPKAKFDFIFDGKKEAVGAEFDVDLSPEDLKSIIEDYKALVKEELGRDFPQDPKDQLMEAIQAVFRSWNNDRAILYRQLNNISASLGTAVNVQSMVFGNTGETSGTGVAFTRSPVNGENKIFGEFLVNAQGEDVVAGIRTPQPIAEMEQAFPEVYAKFESVAEILEKHYKDMQDMEFTVEDNKLFMLQTRNGKRTATAAVKIAVDMVEEGLIDKETAILRIEPDQINQLLHPTFDSAELATATAVAKGLPASPGAACGEIVFSADDAAEAAALGKKVVLVREETSPEDLAGMVAAQGILTARGGMTSHAAVVARGMGKCCVAGCSEVTVHESAKKMVVNGKEYHEGDVISINGTDGSVYDVAIKTVSPELSGDFGTIMKWADDVRNLGVRANADNPRDARQALEFGAEGIGLCRTEHMFFEDERIPKIRRMILADSESERREALAGLLPYQKGDFKGLYEVMGERPVTIRLLDPPLHEFLPKTEADVNQLSEQFGISKEAIEKKTVELHEFNPMLGHRGCRLAVTYPEIAEMQIEAILTAALEVAKEKGYKIKPEIMVPLVGNVKELRFVKNTIDETAKKCFEKAGMELEYMVGTMIEIPRAALTADEIAEEAEFFSFGTNDLTQMGFGFSRDDTGNIIKEYINDGILERDPFQSLDQKGIGKLVKMACESGKETRPNIKLGVCGEHGGDPDTIEFMYKTGLQYVSCSPFRVPIARLAAAQATIKNRK
;
A
#
# COMPACT_ATOMS: atom_id res chain seq x y z
N MET A 1 34.58 -27.84 2.55
CA MET A 1 33.25 -28.40 2.30
C MET A 1 32.26 -27.29 2.64
N GLU A 2 31.29 -27.08 1.82
CA GLU A 2 30.20 -26.14 2.05
C GLU A 2 29.35 -26.73 3.17
N LYS A 3 28.95 -25.93 4.16
CA LYS A 3 28.15 -26.39 5.29
C LYS A 3 26.69 -26.08 5.01
N PHE A 4 25.81 -27.06 5.10
CA PHE A 4 24.39 -26.95 4.80
C PHE A 4 23.48 -26.97 6.04
N VAL A 5 23.93 -27.52 7.16
CA VAL A 5 23.13 -27.70 8.38
C VAL A 5 23.77 -27.00 9.57
N TYR A 6 22.98 -26.31 10.37
CA TYR A 6 23.41 -25.47 11.49
C TYR A 6 22.55 -25.74 12.73
N SER A 7 23.15 -26.18 13.85
CA SER A 7 22.46 -26.18 15.15
C SER A 7 22.05 -24.74 15.54
N PHE A 8 20.99 -24.55 16.33
CA PHE A 8 20.53 -23.21 16.72
C PHE A 8 21.62 -22.41 17.47
N ASN A 9 22.53 -23.04 18.18
CA ASN A 9 23.69 -22.41 18.84
C ASN A 9 24.77 -21.90 17.86
N GLU A 10 24.76 -22.32 16.62
CA GLU A 10 25.76 -21.91 15.60
C GLU A 10 25.30 -20.72 14.75
N GLY A 11 24.00 -20.35 14.83
CA GLY A 11 23.40 -19.29 14.05
C GLY A 11 23.26 -17.97 14.78
N SER A 12 22.80 -16.94 14.05
CA SER A 12 22.42 -15.64 14.58
C SER A 12 21.38 -14.95 13.68
N LYS A 13 20.76 -13.88 14.18
CA LYS A 13 19.81 -13.06 13.41
C LYS A 13 20.38 -12.50 12.10
N ASP A 14 21.70 -12.33 12.03
CA ASP A 14 22.39 -11.77 10.84
C ASP A 14 22.50 -12.79 9.70
N MET A 15 22.27 -14.07 9.98
CA MET A 15 22.32 -15.17 9.00
C MET A 15 20.95 -15.43 8.33
N ARG A 16 20.08 -14.43 8.28
CA ARG A 16 18.71 -14.55 7.77
C ARG A 16 18.63 -15.04 6.31
N SER A 17 19.55 -14.63 5.46
CA SER A 17 19.62 -15.11 4.07
C SER A 17 19.90 -16.60 3.95
N LEU A 18 20.67 -17.16 4.89
CA LEU A 18 21.12 -18.56 4.93
C LEU A 18 20.18 -19.45 5.72
N LEU A 19 19.75 -18.99 6.90
CA LEU A 19 18.92 -19.80 7.84
C LEU A 19 17.41 -19.50 7.71
N GLY A 20 17.04 -18.58 6.83
CA GLY A 20 15.68 -18.06 6.77
C GLY A 20 15.32 -17.21 7.98
N GLY A 21 14.17 -16.55 7.94
CA GLY A 21 13.75 -15.70 9.05
C GLY A 21 13.49 -16.46 10.35
N LYS A 22 12.85 -17.62 10.25
CA LYS A 22 12.53 -18.48 11.42
C LYS A 22 13.79 -19.09 12.03
N GLY A 23 14.66 -19.69 11.25
CA GLY A 23 15.89 -20.32 11.73
C GLY A 23 16.85 -19.30 12.36
N ALA A 24 17.02 -18.14 11.76
CA ALA A 24 17.84 -17.06 12.29
C ALA A 24 17.33 -16.56 13.66
N ASN A 25 16.01 -16.41 13.80
CA ASN A 25 15.41 -15.97 15.07
C ASN A 25 15.46 -17.07 16.16
N LEU A 26 15.26 -18.33 15.81
CA LEU A 26 15.44 -19.46 16.75
C LEU A 26 16.88 -19.53 17.26
N ALA A 27 17.85 -19.37 16.36
CA ALA A 27 19.26 -19.31 16.72
C ALA A 27 19.57 -18.11 17.64
N GLU A 28 19.04 -16.93 17.31
CA GLU A 28 19.26 -15.71 18.12
C GLU A 28 18.66 -15.86 19.53
N MET A 29 17.41 -16.35 19.64
CA MET A 29 16.77 -16.60 20.92
C MET A 29 17.57 -17.62 21.76
N THR A 30 18.10 -18.68 21.14
CA THR A 30 18.97 -19.64 21.80
C THR A 30 20.24 -18.99 22.32
N LYS A 31 20.87 -18.15 21.50
CA LYS A 31 22.12 -17.43 21.83
C LYS A 31 21.96 -16.46 23.00
N ILE A 32 20.83 -15.78 23.12
CA ILE A 32 20.52 -14.88 24.25
C ILE A 32 19.95 -15.61 25.47
N GLY A 33 19.91 -16.95 25.45
CA GLY A 33 19.60 -17.80 26.61
C GLY A 33 18.11 -17.95 26.88
N LEU A 34 17.25 -17.75 25.92
CA LEU A 34 15.81 -18.00 26.06
C LEU A 34 15.47 -19.47 25.95
N PRO A 35 14.37 -19.93 26.56
CA PRO A 35 13.96 -21.34 26.58
C PRO A 35 13.42 -21.79 25.21
N VAL A 36 14.31 -22.05 24.27
CA VAL A 36 13.97 -22.55 22.92
C VAL A 36 14.17 -24.06 22.90
N PRO A 37 13.20 -24.85 22.40
CA PRO A 37 13.43 -26.29 22.19
C PRO A 37 14.59 -26.49 21.22
N PHE A 38 15.48 -27.45 21.56
CA PHE A 38 16.68 -27.65 20.75
C PHE A 38 16.36 -28.12 19.34
N GLY A 39 17.22 -27.78 18.38
CA GLY A 39 17.02 -28.08 16.98
C GLY A 39 18.14 -27.56 16.08
N PHE A 40 17.95 -27.75 14.78
CA PHE A 40 18.89 -27.32 13.75
C PHE A 40 18.14 -26.81 12.52
N THR A 41 18.83 -26.03 11.71
CA THR A 41 18.32 -25.46 10.46
C THR A 41 19.10 -26.00 9.27
N ILE A 42 18.40 -26.53 8.28
CA ILE A 42 18.93 -26.87 6.96
C ILE A 42 18.80 -25.62 6.09
N SER A 43 19.90 -25.15 5.53
CA SER A 43 20.01 -23.81 4.94
C SER A 43 19.24 -23.65 3.63
N THR A 44 19.05 -22.38 3.23
CA THR A 44 18.52 -22.04 1.89
C THR A 44 19.40 -22.51 0.77
N ASP A 45 20.72 -22.63 1.00
CA ASP A 45 21.65 -23.14 0.00
C ASP A 45 21.47 -24.65 -0.23
N ALA A 46 21.08 -25.41 0.82
CA ALA A 46 20.67 -26.80 0.65
C ALA A 46 19.37 -26.93 -0.19
N CYS A 47 18.45 -26.00 -0.06
CA CYS A 47 17.25 -25.95 -0.92
C CYS A 47 17.63 -25.71 -2.40
N LYS A 48 18.55 -24.80 -2.66
CA LYS A 48 19.02 -24.52 -4.02
C LYS A 48 19.73 -25.74 -4.61
N ASP A 49 20.64 -26.37 -3.86
CA ASP A 49 21.32 -27.61 -4.27
C ASP A 49 20.30 -28.72 -4.62
N TYR A 50 19.27 -28.91 -3.78
CA TYR A 50 18.18 -29.84 -4.03
C TYR A 50 17.40 -29.55 -5.32
N LEU A 51 17.03 -28.29 -5.54
CA LEU A 51 16.30 -27.87 -6.75
C LEU A 51 17.15 -27.98 -8.00
N ASP A 52 18.43 -27.57 -7.95
CA ASP A 52 19.37 -27.64 -9.07
C ASP A 52 19.68 -29.09 -9.46
N LYS A 53 19.62 -30.03 -8.52
CA LYS A 53 19.79 -31.47 -8.74
C LYS A 53 18.50 -32.20 -9.12
N GLY A 54 17.45 -31.45 -9.49
CA GLY A 54 16.19 -32.04 -9.95
C GLY A 54 15.39 -32.73 -8.85
N GLY A 55 15.47 -32.25 -7.61
CA GLY A 55 14.69 -32.78 -6.49
C GLY A 55 15.35 -33.97 -5.76
N VAL A 56 16.66 -34.03 -5.76
CA VAL A 56 17.44 -35.09 -5.08
C VAL A 56 18.36 -34.46 -4.04
N LEU A 57 18.26 -34.93 -2.79
CA LEU A 57 19.16 -34.51 -1.72
C LEU A 57 20.57 -35.11 -1.95
N SER A 58 21.59 -34.27 -1.85
CA SER A 58 22.99 -34.74 -1.94
C SER A 58 23.36 -35.58 -0.70
N GLU A 59 24.26 -36.52 -0.90
CA GLU A 59 24.78 -37.37 0.21
C GLU A 59 25.38 -36.55 1.35
N GLU A 60 25.95 -35.39 1.02
CA GLU A 60 26.53 -34.44 1.98
C GLU A 60 25.44 -33.83 2.89
N ILE A 61 24.33 -33.38 2.32
CA ILE A 61 23.19 -32.84 3.09
C ILE A 61 22.61 -33.94 3.97
N VAL A 62 22.37 -35.12 3.42
CA VAL A 62 21.82 -36.27 4.17
C VAL A 62 22.72 -36.64 5.37
N LYS A 63 24.03 -36.67 5.16
CA LYS A 63 24.99 -36.94 6.22
C LYS A 63 24.94 -35.86 7.31
N GLU A 64 24.98 -34.58 6.95
CA GLU A 64 24.93 -33.48 7.92
C GLU A 64 23.59 -33.47 8.71
N VAL A 65 22.46 -33.81 8.08
CA VAL A 65 21.17 -33.96 8.76
C VAL A 65 21.24 -35.06 9.84
N TYR A 66 21.81 -36.22 9.51
CA TYR A 66 21.92 -37.30 10.49
C TYR A 66 22.93 -37.00 11.62
N ASP A 67 24.02 -36.30 11.32
CA ASP A 67 24.98 -35.87 12.33
C ASP A 67 24.32 -34.90 13.34
N HIS A 68 23.52 -33.94 12.88
CA HIS A 68 22.77 -33.01 13.74
C HIS A 68 21.58 -33.66 14.44
N LEU A 69 20.95 -34.66 13.83
CA LEU A 69 19.91 -35.45 14.49
C LEU A 69 20.51 -36.22 15.69
N ALA A 70 21.69 -36.82 15.53
CA ALA A 70 22.39 -37.51 16.65
C ALA A 70 22.78 -36.52 17.78
N GLU A 71 23.16 -35.30 17.45
CA GLU A 71 23.36 -34.22 18.43
C GLU A 71 22.06 -33.89 19.18
N LEU A 72 20.95 -33.72 18.44
CA LEU A 72 19.64 -33.48 19.02
C LEU A 72 19.19 -34.58 19.96
N GLU A 73 19.39 -35.86 19.59
CA GLU A 73 19.10 -37.02 20.44
C GLU A 73 19.92 -36.97 21.74
N HIS A 74 21.22 -36.67 21.63
CA HIS A 74 22.11 -36.57 22.79
C HIS A 74 21.68 -35.45 23.75
N VAL A 75 21.37 -34.25 23.24
CA VAL A 75 20.95 -33.10 24.06
C VAL A 75 19.61 -33.35 24.73
N MET A 76 18.66 -33.96 24.02
CA MET A 76 17.35 -34.26 24.54
C MET A 76 17.28 -35.48 25.44
N GLY A 77 18.31 -36.35 25.42
CA GLY A 77 18.30 -37.64 26.15
C GLY A 77 17.19 -38.60 25.68
N LYS A 78 16.80 -38.48 24.40
CA LYS A 78 15.76 -39.27 23.75
C LYS A 78 16.26 -39.75 22.40
N THR A 79 15.75 -40.86 21.89
CA THR A 79 16.14 -41.39 20.58
C THR A 79 14.96 -41.24 19.59
N PHE A 80 15.28 -40.86 18.38
CA PHE A 80 14.28 -40.64 17.31
C PHE A 80 13.70 -41.99 16.87
N GLY A 81 12.39 -42.16 17.07
CA GLY A 81 11.67 -43.40 16.83
C GLY A 81 11.85 -44.48 17.90
N ASP A 82 12.41 -44.16 19.07
CA ASP A 82 12.48 -45.12 20.19
C ASP A 82 11.08 -45.58 20.62
N VAL A 83 10.97 -46.84 20.97
CA VAL A 83 9.71 -47.48 21.37
C VAL A 83 9.30 -47.17 22.82
N GLU A 84 10.24 -46.77 23.69
CA GLU A 84 10.00 -46.46 25.08
C GLU A 84 9.95 -44.96 25.41
N ASN A 85 10.86 -44.21 24.83
CA ASN A 85 10.99 -42.77 25.07
C ASN A 85 11.29 -41.99 23.75
N PRO A 86 10.31 -41.91 22.82
CA PRO A 86 10.56 -41.40 21.50
C PRO A 86 10.89 -39.89 21.53
N LEU A 87 11.94 -39.50 20.79
CA LEU A 87 12.13 -38.12 20.36
C LEU A 87 11.16 -37.84 19.23
N LEU A 88 10.39 -36.79 19.35
CA LEU A 88 9.53 -36.27 18.28
C LEU A 88 10.04 -34.94 17.84
N VAL A 89 9.94 -34.65 16.54
CA VAL A 89 10.39 -33.39 15.96
C VAL A 89 9.31 -32.76 15.07
N SER A 90 9.40 -31.46 14.94
CA SER A 90 8.71 -30.70 13.90
C SER A 90 9.66 -30.38 12.74
N VAL A 91 9.13 -30.35 11.52
CA VAL A 91 9.82 -29.91 10.30
C VAL A 91 9.07 -28.73 9.74
N ARG A 92 9.68 -27.57 9.80
CA ARG A 92 9.02 -26.28 9.53
C ARG A 92 9.80 -25.50 8.48
N SER A 93 9.10 -24.94 7.50
CA SER A 93 9.68 -24.02 6.51
C SER A 93 10.15 -22.72 7.14
N GLY A 94 11.16 -22.10 6.54
CA GLY A 94 11.71 -20.83 6.99
C GLY A 94 12.35 -20.03 5.86
N ALA A 95 11.55 -19.35 5.04
CA ALA A 95 12.08 -18.48 3.99
C ALA A 95 12.73 -17.21 4.58
N PRO A 96 13.70 -16.58 3.88
CA PRO A 96 14.30 -15.31 4.30
C PRO A 96 13.27 -14.18 4.43
N VAL A 97 12.21 -14.21 3.62
CA VAL A 97 11.06 -13.30 3.67
C VAL A 97 9.85 -14.03 4.21
N SER A 98 9.08 -13.41 5.09
CA SER A 98 7.88 -14.02 5.67
C SER A 98 6.82 -14.25 4.60
N MET A 99 6.36 -15.48 4.47
CA MET A 99 5.31 -15.94 3.54
C MET A 99 4.22 -16.71 4.32
N PRO A 100 3.35 -16.02 5.08
CA PRO A 100 2.40 -16.66 5.97
C PRO A 100 1.43 -17.59 5.23
N GLY A 101 1.32 -18.87 5.68
CA GLY A 101 0.38 -19.84 5.09
C GLY A 101 0.74 -20.37 3.70
N MET A 102 1.87 -19.91 3.11
CA MET A 102 2.26 -20.32 1.74
C MET A 102 3.10 -21.59 1.71
N MET A 103 3.71 -21.95 2.82
CA MET A 103 4.64 -23.08 2.91
C MET A 103 4.29 -23.97 4.08
N ASP A 104 4.70 -25.22 3.98
CA ASP A 104 4.20 -26.32 4.79
C ASP A 104 5.00 -26.53 6.10
N THR A 105 4.33 -27.18 7.06
CA THR A 105 4.86 -27.57 8.37
C THR A 105 4.38 -28.99 8.66
N ILE A 106 5.26 -29.82 9.21
CA ILE A 106 4.92 -31.17 9.66
C ILE A 106 5.30 -31.30 11.14
N LEU A 107 4.35 -31.71 11.97
CA LEU A 107 4.53 -31.89 13.41
C LEU A 107 4.53 -33.38 13.78
N ASN A 108 5.04 -33.68 14.95
CA ASN A 108 5.00 -35.02 15.56
C ASN A 108 5.74 -36.12 14.75
N LEU A 109 6.75 -35.75 13.94
CA LEU A 109 7.58 -36.74 13.25
C LEU A 109 8.31 -37.62 14.24
N GLY A 110 8.41 -38.89 13.90
CA GLY A 110 8.98 -39.95 14.75
C GLY A 110 7.93 -40.87 15.33
N LEU A 111 6.65 -40.54 15.18
CA LEU A 111 5.56 -41.46 15.56
C LEU A 111 5.36 -42.56 14.52
N ASN A 112 5.18 -43.75 15.01
CA ASN A 112 4.81 -44.97 14.28
C ASN A 112 3.97 -45.88 15.19
N ASP A 113 3.60 -47.04 14.70
CA ASP A 113 2.74 -48.01 15.42
C ASP A 113 3.35 -48.53 16.75
N GLU A 114 4.66 -48.41 16.92
CA GLU A 114 5.35 -48.83 18.15
C GLU A 114 5.68 -47.64 19.05
N SER A 115 6.23 -46.57 18.52
CA SER A 115 6.61 -45.39 19.33
C SER A 115 5.42 -44.66 19.95
N VAL A 116 4.22 -44.72 19.34
CA VAL A 116 3.00 -44.19 19.95
C VAL A 116 2.66 -44.86 21.27
N LYS A 117 2.94 -46.17 21.40
CA LYS A 117 2.71 -46.92 22.66
C LYS A 117 3.67 -46.46 23.75
N GLY A 118 4.93 -46.22 23.40
CA GLY A 118 5.92 -45.65 24.31
C GLY A 118 5.52 -44.24 24.77
N LEU A 119 5.07 -43.39 23.86
CA LEU A 119 4.57 -42.06 24.20
C LEU A 119 3.37 -42.13 25.17
N ALA A 120 2.41 -43.02 24.92
CA ALA A 120 1.25 -43.23 25.78
C ALA A 120 1.67 -43.70 27.20
N ALA A 121 2.59 -44.65 27.27
CA ALA A 121 3.10 -45.16 28.55
C ALA A 121 3.89 -44.11 29.33
N LYS A 122 4.74 -43.32 28.63
CA LYS A 122 5.56 -42.27 29.23
C LYS A 122 4.74 -41.10 29.78
N THR A 123 3.73 -40.70 29.07
CA THR A 123 2.87 -39.57 29.46
C THR A 123 1.71 -39.97 30.39
N GLY A 124 1.41 -41.23 30.47
CA GLY A 124 0.22 -41.72 31.16
C GLY A 124 -1.09 -41.26 30.53
N ASN A 125 -1.03 -40.74 29.30
CA ASN A 125 -2.18 -40.15 28.57
C ASN A 125 -2.27 -40.77 27.16
N GLU A 126 -3.02 -41.89 27.12
CA GLU A 126 -3.19 -42.66 25.88
C GLU A 126 -3.93 -41.85 24.80
N ARG A 127 -4.91 -41.06 25.20
CA ARG A 127 -5.64 -40.18 24.27
C ARG A 127 -4.71 -39.21 23.59
N PHE A 128 -3.87 -38.51 24.36
CA PHE A 128 -2.89 -37.56 23.82
C PHE A 128 -1.96 -38.22 22.79
N ALA A 129 -1.42 -39.40 23.12
CA ALA A 129 -0.48 -40.10 22.25
C ALA A 129 -1.12 -40.46 20.89
N TYR A 130 -2.32 -41.04 20.90
CA TYR A 130 -2.99 -41.46 19.69
C TYR A 130 -3.56 -40.25 18.90
N ASP A 131 -4.00 -39.16 19.53
CA ASP A 131 -4.36 -37.95 18.82
C ASP A 131 -3.14 -37.29 18.14
N SER A 132 -1.99 -37.31 18.80
CA SER A 132 -0.73 -36.82 18.19
C SER A 132 -0.34 -37.67 16.97
N TYR A 133 -0.53 -38.99 17.02
CA TYR A 133 -0.27 -39.85 15.88
C TYR A 133 -1.27 -39.68 14.75
N ARG A 134 -2.57 -39.55 15.07
CA ARG A 134 -3.62 -39.22 14.08
C ARG A 134 -3.30 -37.92 13.35
N ARG A 135 -2.99 -36.83 14.09
CA ARG A 135 -2.60 -35.52 13.54
C ARG A 135 -1.36 -35.62 12.65
N PHE A 136 -0.37 -36.42 13.07
CA PHE A 136 0.83 -36.65 12.27
C PHE A 136 0.51 -37.34 10.93
N ILE A 137 -0.28 -38.43 10.94
CA ILE A 137 -0.63 -39.13 9.70
C ILE A 137 -1.41 -38.21 8.74
N GLN A 138 -2.37 -37.42 9.25
CA GLN A 138 -3.13 -36.49 8.47
C GLN A 138 -2.23 -35.42 7.82
N MET A 139 -1.36 -34.80 8.62
CA MET A 139 -0.47 -33.72 8.16
C MET A 139 0.59 -34.26 7.20
N PHE A 140 1.19 -35.41 7.49
CA PHE A 140 2.14 -36.07 6.61
C PHE A 140 1.48 -36.52 5.30
N GLY A 141 0.26 -37.05 5.39
CA GLY A 141 -0.53 -37.46 4.24
C GLY A 141 -0.85 -36.30 3.28
N ASP A 142 -1.26 -35.17 3.84
CA ASP A 142 -1.58 -33.98 3.04
C ASP A 142 -0.32 -33.33 2.46
N VAL A 143 0.67 -33.04 3.30
CA VAL A 143 1.85 -32.23 2.94
C VAL A 143 2.91 -33.03 2.20
N VAL A 144 3.23 -34.24 2.67
CA VAL A 144 4.36 -35.03 2.15
C VAL A 144 3.92 -35.97 1.05
N LEU A 145 2.78 -36.64 1.26
CA LEU A 145 2.24 -37.62 0.33
C LEU A 145 1.26 -37.03 -0.70
N GLU A 146 0.95 -35.75 -0.58
CA GLU A 146 0.09 -34.97 -1.49
C GLU A 146 -1.33 -35.57 -1.65
N ILE A 147 -1.85 -36.20 -0.60
CA ILE A 147 -3.22 -36.70 -0.54
C ILE A 147 -4.11 -35.55 -0.03
N PRO A 148 -5.17 -35.13 -0.76
CA PRO A 148 -5.98 -33.98 -0.36
C PRO A 148 -6.54 -34.08 1.06
N LYS A 149 -6.31 -33.08 1.89
CA LYS A 149 -6.74 -32.99 3.29
C LYS A 149 -8.22 -33.32 3.48
N ALA A 150 -9.08 -32.92 2.53
CA ALA A 150 -10.51 -33.19 2.57
C ALA A 150 -10.87 -34.68 2.68
N LYS A 151 -10.00 -35.60 2.22
CA LYS A 151 -10.22 -37.05 2.34
C LYS A 151 -10.00 -37.51 3.78
N PHE A 152 -9.02 -36.95 4.46
CA PHE A 152 -8.76 -37.21 5.89
C PHE A 152 -9.88 -36.57 6.74
N ASP A 153 -10.27 -35.35 6.46
CA ASP A 153 -11.34 -34.64 7.18
C ASP A 153 -12.66 -35.41 7.07
N PHE A 154 -12.98 -35.97 5.90
CA PHE A 154 -14.17 -36.77 5.69
C PHE A 154 -14.21 -38.01 6.62
N ILE A 155 -13.10 -38.70 6.79
CA ILE A 155 -12.99 -39.86 7.71
C ILE A 155 -13.17 -39.39 9.14
N PHE A 156 -12.49 -38.30 9.51
CA PHE A 156 -12.49 -37.76 10.87
C PHE A 156 -13.87 -37.26 11.28
N ASP A 157 -14.52 -36.45 10.44
CA ASP A 157 -15.86 -35.90 10.69
C ASP A 157 -16.91 -37.01 10.72
N GLY A 158 -16.80 -38.01 9.84
CA GLY A 158 -17.69 -39.17 9.83
C GLY A 158 -17.57 -40.00 11.12
N LYS A 159 -16.39 -40.11 11.70
CA LYS A 159 -16.20 -40.78 12.99
C LYS A 159 -16.77 -39.97 14.16
N LYS A 160 -16.55 -38.66 14.18
CA LYS A 160 -17.15 -37.74 15.19
C LYS A 160 -18.66 -37.84 15.18
N GLU A 161 -19.26 -37.74 14.00
CA GLU A 161 -20.72 -37.88 13.85
C GLU A 161 -21.22 -39.25 14.35
N ALA A 162 -20.52 -40.33 13.99
CA ALA A 162 -20.91 -41.71 14.39
C ALA A 162 -20.90 -41.95 15.90
N VAL A 163 -19.97 -41.28 16.64
CA VAL A 163 -19.86 -41.41 18.11
C VAL A 163 -20.54 -40.27 18.85
N GLY A 164 -21.06 -39.24 18.18
CA GLY A 164 -21.74 -38.09 18.77
C GLY A 164 -20.78 -37.12 19.47
N ALA A 165 -19.52 -37.07 19.06
CA ALA A 165 -18.53 -36.14 19.60
C ALA A 165 -18.72 -34.73 19.01
N GLU A 166 -18.78 -33.72 19.85
CA GLU A 166 -18.88 -32.29 19.42
C GLU A 166 -17.50 -31.75 19.12
N PHE A 167 -16.52 -32.03 19.97
CA PHE A 167 -15.14 -31.57 19.84
C PHE A 167 -14.15 -32.74 19.67
N ASP A 168 -12.98 -32.46 19.11
CA ASP A 168 -11.90 -33.46 18.95
C ASP A 168 -11.51 -34.09 20.30
N VAL A 169 -11.58 -33.31 21.37
CA VAL A 169 -11.26 -33.73 22.72
C VAL A 169 -12.21 -34.80 23.28
N ASP A 170 -13.40 -34.92 22.70
CA ASP A 170 -14.41 -35.90 23.14
C ASP A 170 -14.16 -37.31 22.61
N LEU A 171 -13.25 -37.47 21.63
CA LEU A 171 -12.91 -38.78 21.07
C LEU A 171 -12.10 -39.63 22.06
N SER A 172 -12.52 -40.89 22.24
CA SER A 172 -11.81 -41.84 23.07
C SER A 172 -10.49 -42.33 22.41
N PRO A 173 -9.55 -42.92 23.17
CA PRO A 173 -8.38 -43.56 22.59
C PRO A 173 -8.73 -44.63 21.54
N GLU A 174 -9.79 -45.39 21.74
CA GLU A 174 -10.29 -46.42 20.82
C GLU A 174 -10.79 -45.82 19.51
N ASP A 175 -11.51 -44.68 19.59
CA ASP A 175 -11.95 -43.95 18.39
C ASP A 175 -10.77 -43.46 17.58
N LEU A 176 -9.77 -42.85 18.25
CA LEU A 176 -8.55 -42.39 17.61
C LEU A 176 -7.75 -43.48 16.94
N LYS A 177 -7.62 -44.68 17.59
CA LYS A 177 -7.01 -45.86 16.97
C LYS A 177 -7.73 -46.29 15.71
N SER A 178 -9.08 -46.29 15.72
CA SER A 178 -9.89 -46.61 14.54
C SER A 178 -9.63 -45.62 13.41
N ILE A 179 -9.59 -44.32 13.69
CA ILE A 179 -9.29 -43.27 12.69
C ILE A 179 -7.90 -43.47 12.09
N ILE A 180 -6.90 -43.80 12.92
CA ILE A 180 -5.52 -44.06 12.47
C ILE A 180 -5.48 -45.21 11.46
N GLU A 181 -6.17 -46.32 11.72
CA GLU A 181 -6.25 -47.46 10.78
C GLU A 181 -6.96 -47.03 9.45
N ASP A 182 -8.05 -46.29 9.55
CA ASP A 182 -8.73 -45.76 8.37
C ASP A 182 -7.83 -44.80 7.56
N TYR A 183 -7.03 -43.95 8.21
CA TYR A 183 -6.06 -43.07 7.55
C TYR A 183 -4.93 -43.86 6.86
N LYS A 184 -4.41 -44.88 7.49
CA LYS A 184 -3.40 -45.77 6.87
C LYS A 184 -3.99 -46.54 5.68
N ALA A 185 -5.23 -46.96 5.77
CA ALA A 185 -5.94 -47.60 4.66
C ALA A 185 -6.11 -46.63 3.48
N LEU A 186 -6.47 -45.37 3.76
CA LEU A 186 -6.55 -44.31 2.72
C LEU A 186 -5.19 -44.08 2.03
N VAL A 187 -4.09 -44.02 2.79
CA VAL A 187 -2.74 -43.86 2.22
C VAL A 187 -2.41 -45.03 1.28
N LYS A 188 -2.73 -46.26 1.71
CA LYS A 188 -2.51 -47.45 0.89
C LYS A 188 -3.39 -47.46 -0.39
N GLU A 189 -4.63 -47.03 -0.30
CA GLU A 189 -5.54 -46.93 -1.44
C GLU A 189 -5.03 -45.92 -2.47
N GLU A 190 -4.61 -44.72 -2.02
CA GLU A 190 -4.20 -43.63 -2.90
C GLU A 190 -2.83 -43.85 -3.54
N LEU A 191 -1.86 -44.46 -2.79
CA LEU A 191 -0.47 -44.53 -3.23
C LEU A 191 0.02 -45.94 -3.53
N GLY A 192 -0.76 -46.97 -3.22
CA GLY A 192 -0.34 -48.39 -3.35
C GLY A 192 0.80 -48.81 -2.43
N ARG A 193 1.14 -47.99 -1.41
CA ARG A 193 2.15 -48.27 -0.39
C ARG A 193 1.61 -48.00 1.01
N ASP A 194 2.17 -48.64 1.99
CA ASP A 194 1.81 -48.41 3.38
C ASP A 194 2.40 -47.08 3.88
N PHE A 195 1.80 -46.51 4.93
CA PHE A 195 2.31 -45.32 5.59
C PHE A 195 3.72 -45.60 6.16
N PRO A 196 4.73 -44.72 5.92
CA PRO A 196 6.11 -44.97 6.32
C PRO A 196 6.23 -45.10 7.85
N GLN A 197 6.80 -46.23 8.30
CA GLN A 197 7.01 -46.53 9.70
C GLN A 197 8.44 -46.26 10.18
N ASP A 198 9.41 -46.11 9.29
CA ASP A 198 10.78 -45.71 9.64
C ASP A 198 10.85 -44.21 9.89
N PRO A 199 11.16 -43.73 11.10
CA PRO A 199 11.25 -42.30 11.40
C PRO A 199 12.27 -41.54 10.54
N LYS A 200 13.36 -42.19 10.13
CA LYS A 200 14.38 -41.55 9.26
C LYS A 200 13.86 -41.32 7.85
N ASP A 201 13.09 -42.24 7.30
CA ASP A 201 12.42 -42.10 6.03
C ASP A 201 11.38 -40.95 6.11
N GLN A 202 10.58 -40.93 7.20
CA GLN A 202 9.64 -39.83 7.46
C GLN A 202 10.35 -38.47 7.47
N LEU A 203 11.49 -38.34 8.14
CA LEU A 203 12.24 -37.09 8.22
C LEU A 203 12.75 -36.64 6.86
N MET A 204 13.33 -37.56 6.10
CA MET A 204 13.88 -37.19 4.77
C MET A 204 12.78 -36.85 3.77
N GLU A 205 11.65 -37.56 3.77
CA GLU A 205 10.50 -37.24 2.92
C GLU A 205 9.91 -35.86 3.30
N ALA A 206 9.83 -35.53 4.61
CA ALA A 206 9.34 -34.25 5.10
C ALA A 206 10.24 -33.08 4.71
N ILE A 207 11.58 -33.23 4.83
CA ILE A 207 12.54 -32.19 4.38
C ILE A 207 12.37 -31.91 2.89
N GLN A 208 12.28 -32.96 2.09
CA GLN A 208 12.08 -32.81 0.64
C GLN A 208 10.74 -32.14 0.30
N ALA A 209 9.67 -32.50 1.04
CA ALA A 209 8.35 -31.86 0.86
C ALA A 209 8.40 -30.36 1.15
N VAL A 210 9.07 -29.93 2.23
CA VAL A 210 9.23 -28.51 2.54
C VAL A 210 10.05 -27.80 1.45
N PHE A 211 11.10 -28.40 0.91
CA PHE A 211 11.84 -27.81 -0.22
C PHE A 211 10.98 -27.70 -1.48
N ARG A 212 10.16 -28.72 -1.81
CA ARG A 212 9.23 -28.67 -2.94
C ARG A 212 8.19 -27.56 -2.75
N SER A 213 7.72 -27.33 -1.52
CA SER A 213 6.69 -26.31 -1.24
C SER A 213 7.11 -24.89 -1.60
N TRP A 214 8.43 -24.61 -1.75
CA TRP A 214 8.90 -23.35 -2.30
C TRP A 214 8.35 -23.06 -3.68
N ASN A 215 8.13 -24.08 -4.49
CA ASN A 215 7.64 -23.96 -5.87
C ASN A 215 6.20 -24.46 -6.05
N ASN A 216 5.39 -24.52 -4.98
CA ASN A 216 3.97 -24.75 -5.12
C ASN A 216 3.26 -23.47 -5.69
N ASP A 217 2.10 -23.63 -6.29
CA ASP A 217 1.38 -22.55 -6.98
C ASP A 217 1.10 -21.36 -6.04
N ARG A 218 0.73 -21.62 -4.78
CA ARG A 218 0.48 -20.59 -3.76
C ARG A 218 1.74 -19.78 -3.47
N ALA A 219 2.88 -20.44 -3.30
CA ALA A 219 4.15 -19.79 -3.01
C ALA A 219 4.67 -19.00 -4.21
N ILE A 220 4.51 -19.52 -5.42
CA ILE A 220 4.87 -18.81 -6.67
C ILE A 220 4.03 -17.53 -6.81
N LEU A 221 2.70 -17.65 -6.70
CA LEU A 221 1.80 -16.50 -6.79
C LEU A 221 2.11 -15.44 -5.72
N TYR A 222 2.31 -15.87 -4.48
CA TYR A 222 2.64 -14.95 -3.38
C TYR A 222 3.96 -14.21 -3.65
N ARG A 223 4.98 -14.91 -4.14
CA ARG A 223 6.27 -14.28 -4.50
C ARG A 223 6.12 -13.27 -5.62
N GLN A 224 5.35 -13.59 -6.65
CA GLN A 224 5.06 -12.66 -7.76
C GLN A 224 4.36 -11.38 -7.25
N LEU A 225 3.31 -11.54 -6.45
CA LEU A 225 2.55 -10.42 -5.89
C LEU A 225 3.36 -9.53 -4.93
N ASN A 226 4.39 -10.09 -4.28
CA ASN A 226 5.20 -9.38 -3.29
C ASN A 226 6.64 -9.10 -3.77
N ASN A 227 6.93 -9.25 -5.06
CA ASN A 227 8.26 -9.03 -5.65
C ASN A 227 9.39 -9.78 -4.94
N ILE A 228 9.14 -11.03 -4.53
CA ILE A 228 10.12 -11.89 -3.85
C ILE A 228 10.83 -12.75 -4.90
N SER A 229 12.17 -12.67 -4.94
CA SER A 229 12.96 -13.44 -5.90
C SER A 229 12.84 -14.95 -5.70
N ALA A 230 12.61 -15.68 -6.78
CA ALA A 230 12.57 -17.13 -6.77
C ALA A 230 13.93 -17.79 -6.39
N SER A 231 15.04 -17.07 -6.55
CA SER A 231 16.40 -17.55 -6.24
C SER A 231 16.73 -17.61 -4.75
N LEU A 232 15.86 -17.11 -3.87
CA LEU A 232 16.12 -17.09 -2.43
C LEU A 232 16.07 -18.50 -1.80
N GLY A 233 15.15 -19.36 -2.22
CA GLY A 233 14.91 -20.66 -1.60
C GLY A 233 14.27 -20.56 -0.21
N THR A 234 14.10 -21.69 0.43
CA THR A 234 13.63 -21.82 1.82
C THR A 234 14.61 -22.61 2.66
N ALA A 235 14.75 -22.27 3.93
CA ALA A 235 15.37 -23.14 4.92
C ALA A 235 14.35 -24.11 5.51
N VAL A 236 14.84 -25.17 6.14
CA VAL A 236 14.03 -26.14 6.90
C VAL A 236 14.53 -26.18 8.34
N ASN A 237 13.61 -25.97 9.30
CA ASN A 237 13.92 -26.06 10.72
C ASN A 237 13.43 -27.39 11.27
N VAL A 238 14.33 -28.22 11.80
CA VAL A 238 14.04 -29.46 12.53
C VAL A 238 14.21 -29.18 14.02
N GLN A 239 13.11 -29.26 14.77
CA GLN A 239 13.10 -28.85 16.17
C GLN A 239 12.39 -29.91 17.05
N SER A 240 12.92 -30.15 18.24
CA SER A 240 12.24 -31.04 19.19
C SER A 240 10.86 -30.55 19.54
N MET A 241 9.89 -31.45 19.55
CA MET A 241 8.51 -31.15 19.96
C MET A 241 8.41 -30.79 21.43
N VAL A 242 7.56 -29.80 21.72
CA VAL A 242 7.00 -29.51 23.05
C VAL A 242 5.48 -29.46 22.91
N PHE A 243 4.79 -29.94 23.94
CA PHE A 243 3.38 -30.22 23.86
C PHE A 243 2.54 -29.35 24.81
N GLY A 244 1.66 -28.53 24.27
CA GLY A 244 0.70 -27.74 25.05
C GLY A 244 -0.57 -28.52 25.41
N ASN A 245 -0.72 -29.76 24.95
CA ASN A 245 -1.93 -30.57 25.08
C ASN A 245 -1.73 -31.84 25.92
N THR A 246 -0.77 -31.85 26.85
CA THR A 246 -0.55 -32.97 27.79
C THR A 246 -1.49 -32.95 28.98
N GLY A 247 -2.22 -31.89 29.22
CA GLY A 247 -3.16 -31.73 30.33
C GLY A 247 -3.28 -30.26 30.78
N GLU A 248 -3.90 -30.08 31.95
CA GLU A 248 -4.20 -28.74 32.50
C GLU A 248 -2.96 -27.93 32.94
N THR A 249 -1.80 -28.56 33.04
CA THR A 249 -0.50 -27.91 33.32
C THR A 249 0.24 -27.45 32.07
N SER A 250 -0.41 -27.59 30.93
CA SER A 250 0.15 -27.29 29.61
C SER A 250 -0.78 -26.39 28.79
N GLY A 251 -0.23 -25.70 27.84
CA GLY A 251 -0.97 -24.78 26.98
C GLY A 251 -0.12 -24.19 25.87
N THR A 252 -0.71 -23.41 25.02
CA THR A 252 -0.01 -22.73 23.93
C THR A 252 -0.63 -21.36 23.66
N GLY A 253 0.12 -20.44 23.06
CA GLY A 253 -0.39 -19.13 22.76
C GLY A 253 0.45 -18.34 21.77
N VAL A 254 -0.13 -17.24 21.34
CA VAL A 254 0.49 -16.20 20.52
C VAL A 254 0.29 -14.85 21.18
N ALA A 255 1.35 -14.06 21.25
CA ALA A 255 1.27 -12.76 21.87
C ALA A 255 2.27 -11.76 21.24
N PHE A 256 1.90 -10.50 21.37
CA PHE A 256 2.74 -9.36 20.98
C PHE A 256 3.25 -8.67 22.26
N THR A 257 4.47 -8.15 22.22
CA THR A 257 5.04 -7.40 23.36
C THR A 257 4.30 -6.09 23.63
N ARG A 258 3.67 -5.52 22.60
CA ARG A 258 2.77 -4.34 22.65
C ARG A 258 1.53 -4.59 21.84
N SER A 259 0.46 -3.84 22.09
CA SER A 259 -0.76 -3.94 21.27
C SER A 259 -0.49 -3.61 19.80
N PRO A 260 -0.74 -4.54 18.86
CA PRO A 260 -0.59 -4.29 17.43
C PRO A 260 -1.70 -3.39 16.87
N VAL A 261 -2.75 -3.12 17.65
CA VAL A 261 -3.92 -2.34 17.23
C VAL A 261 -3.72 -0.86 17.52
N ASN A 262 -3.32 -0.51 18.75
CA ASN A 262 -3.22 0.88 19.22
C ASN A 262 -1.82 1.27 19.74
N GLY A 263 -0.86 0.35 19.77
CA GLY A 263 0.51 0.60 20.21
C GLY A 263 0.73 0.69 21.73
N GLU A 264 -0.29 0.40 22.53
CA GLU A 264 -0.17 0.43 24.00
C GLU A 264 0.93 -0.52 24.49
N ASN A 265 1.80 -0.06 25.38
CA ASN A 265 2.88 -0.86 25.95
C ASN A 265 2.32 -1.85 26.99
N LYS A 266 1.63 -2.87 26.47
CA LYS A 266 1.05 -3.97 27.23
C LYS A 266 1.03 -5.22 26.36
N ILE A 267 1.43 -6.35 26.94
CA ILE A 267 1.39 -7.64 26.22
C ILE A 267 -0.06 -7.89 25.75
N PHE A 268 -0.18 -8.15 24.47
CA PHE A 268 -1.46 -8.39 23.79
C PHE A 268 -1.43 -9.74 23.10
N GLY A 269 -2.40 -10.60 23.37
CA GLY A 269 -2.42 -11.92 22.75
C GLY A 269 -3.45 -12.85 23.36
N GLU A 270 -3.35 -14.11 22.97
CA GLU A 270 -4.30 -15.17 23.31
C GLU A 270 -3.56 -16.45 23.65
N PHE A 271 -4.16 -17.25 24.53
CA PHE A 271 -3.65 -18.59 24.89
C PHE A 271 -4.79 -19.57 25.10
N LEU A 272 -4.45 -20.85 25.00
CA LEU A 272 -5.35 -21.97 25.32
C LEU A 272 -4.64 -22.96 26.23
N VAL A 273 -5.36 -23.38 27.30
CA VAL A 273 -4.93 -24.50 28.17
C VAL A 273 -5.25 -25.81 27.44
N ASN A 274 -4.39 -26.78 27.61
CA ASN A 274 -4.51 -28.10 27.02
C ASN A 274 -4.80 -28.09 25.52
N ALA A 275 -3.93 -27.42 24.74
CA ALA A 275 -4.07 -27.20 23.31
C ALA A 275 -2.73 -27.15 22.57
N GLN A 276 -2.73 -27.49 21.29
CA GLN A 276 -1.61 -27.26 20.39
C GLN A 276 -1.75 -25.92 19.63
N GLY A 277 -0.66 -25.42 19.04
CA GLY A 277 -0.65 -24.15 18.32
C GLY A 277 -1.68 -24.05 17.19
N GLU A 278 -1.97 -25.16 16.52
CA GLU A 278 -3.01 -25.25 15.49
C GLU A 278 -4.41 -24.92 16.02
N ASP A 279 -4.71 -25.34 17.26
CA ASP A 279 -6.02 -25.15 17.87
C ASP A 279 -6.32 -23.66 18.14
N VAL A 280 -5.27 -22.85 18.40
CA VAL A 280 -5.38 -21.39 18.57
C VAL A 280 -5.68 -20.70 17.22
N VAL A 281 -4.97 -21.11 16.17
CA VAL A 281 -5.05 -20.48 14.84
C VAL A 281 -6.30 -20.91 14.07
N ALA A 282 -6.71 -22.17 14.22
CA ALA A 282 -7.90 -22.71 13.51
C ALA A 282 -9.23 -22.25 14.10
N GLY A 283 -9.25 -21.64 15.29
CA GLY A 283 -10.47 -21.13 15.92
C GLY A 283 -11.45 -22.24 16.36
N ILE A 284 -10.98 -23.47 16.52
CA ILE A 284 -11.78 -24.63 16.95
C ILE A 284 -12.29 -24.43 18.37
N ARG A 285 -11.49 -23.80 19.21
CA ARG A 285 -11.83 -23.42 20.60
C ARG A 285 -11.61 -21.94 20.76
N THR A 286 -12.46 -21.24 21.52
CA THR A 286 -12.29 -19.80 21.80
C THR A 286 -11.08 -19.59 22.70
N PRO A 287 -10.03 -18.90 22.25
CA PRO A 287 -8.86 -18.61 23.07
C PRO A 287 -9.18 -17.61 24.18
N GLN A 288 -8.41 -17.67 25.25
CA GLN A 288 -8.48 -16.72 26.36
C GLN A 288 -7.49 -15.58 26.15
N PRO A 289 -7.83 -14.35 26.60
CA PRO A 289 -6.89 -13.25 26.61
C PRO A 289 -5.61 -13.59 27.38
N ILE A 290 -4.45 -13.19 26.86
CA ILE A 290 -3.13 -13.51 27.47
C ILE A 290 -3.04 -13.06 28.95
N ALA A 291 -3.75 -12.00 29.35
CA ALA A 291 -3.75 -11.53 30.74
C ALA A 291 -4.34 -12.56 31.73
N GLU A 292 -5.22 -13.45 31.27
CA GLU A 292 -5.79 -14.50 32.12
C GLU A 292 -4.79 -15.67 32.35
N MET A 293 -3.71 -15.72 31.59
CA MET A 293 -2.62 -16.68 31.79
C MET A 293 -1.94 -16.52 33.17
N GLU A 294 -1.97 -15.29 33.74
CA GLU A 294 -1.47 -15.04 35.11
C GLU A 294 -2.21 -15.88 36.14
N GLN A 295 -3.50 -16.15 35.94
CA GLN A 295 -4.29 -16.98 36.84
C GLN A 295 -4.07 -18.48 36.62
N ALA A 296 -3.94 -18.88 35.33
CA ALA A 296 -3.74 -20.28 34.97
C ALA A 296 -2.31 -20.77 35.25
N PHE A 297 -1.30 -19.95 34.98
CA PHE A 297 0.13 -20.30 35.06
C PHE A 297 0.95 -19.11 35.64
N PRO A 298 0.80 -18.73 36.92
CA PRO A 298 1.39 -17.50 37.48
C PRO A 298 2.92 -17.42 37.36
N GLU A 299 3.64 -18.47 37.63
CA GLU A 299 5.11 -18.49 37.51
C GLU A 299 5.58 -18.47 36.05
N VAL A 300 4.84 -19.10 35.17
CA VAL A 300 5.12 -19.12 33.73
C VAL A 300 4.83 -17.74 33.13
N TYR A 301 3.74 -17.10 33.53
CA TYR A 301 3.37 -15.75 33.04
C TYR A 301 4.45 -14.71 33.42
N ALA A 302 4.91 -14.73 34.68
CA ALA A 302 6.00 -13.84 35.12
C ALA A 302 7.29 -14.06 34.31
N LYS A 303 7.60 -15.32 33.99
CA LYS A 303 8.75 -15.64 33.13
C LYS A 303 8.51 -15.18 31.68
N PHE A 304 7.29 -15.31 31.17
CA PHE A 304 6.92 -14.87 29.83
C PHE A 304 7.03 -13.34 29.70
N GLU A 305 6.58 -12.55 30.68
CA GLU A 305 6.76 -11.10 30.71
C GLU A 305 8.25 -10.71 30.64
N SER A 306 9.10 -11.42 31.41
CA SER A 306 10.56 -11.19 31.35
C SER A 306 11.14 -11.53 29.98
N VAL A 307 10.69 -12.60 29.33
CA VAL A 307 11.11 -12.98 27.97
C VAL A 307 10.67 -11.92 26.95
N ALA A 308 9.44 -11.44 27.05
CA ALA A 308 8.91 -10.40 26.18
C ALA A 308 9.75 -9.09 26.26
N GLU A 309 10.12 -8.69 27.48
CA GLU A 309 10.97 -7.53 27.72
C GLU A 309 12.38 -7.73 27.14
N ILE A 310 12.99 -8.90 27.33
CA ILE A 310 14.31 -9.25 26.77
C ILE A 310 14.27 -9.17 25.23
N LEU A 311 13.26 -9.77 24.63
CA LEU A 311 13.11 -9.80 23.17
C LEU A 311 12.93 -8.39 22.58
N GLU A 312 12.04 -7.58 23.17
CA GLU A 312 11.79 -6.22 22.71
C GLU A 312 13.05 -5.34 22.81
N LYS A 313 13.77 -5.41 23.93
CA LYS A 313 15.05 -4.70 24.12
C LYS A 313 16.14 -5.18 23.16
N HIS A 314 16.22 -6.49 22.91
CA HIS A 314 17.23 -7.07 22.04
C HIS A 314 17.01 -6.74 20.57
N TYR A 315 15.77 -6.88 20.07
CA TYR A 315 15.41 -6.54 18.70
C TYR A 315 15.12 -5.04 18.50
N LYS A 316 14.96 -4.31 19.61
CA LYS A 316 14.60 -2.88 19.64
C LYS A 316 13.31 -2.59 18.85
N ASP A 317 12.41 -3.55 18.79
CA ASP A 317 11.12 -3.45 18.12
C ASP A 317 10.10 -4.37 18.78
N MET A 318 8.81 -4.02 18.65
CA MET A 318 7.76 -4.91 19.17
C MET A 318 7.84 -6.27 18.49
N GLN A 319 7.66 -7.31 19.29
CA GLN A 319 7.78 -8.71 18.85
C GLN A 319 6.43 -9.41 18.84
N ASP A 320 6.21 -10.21 17.82
CA ASP A 320 5.18 -11.24 17.71
C ASP A 320 5.81 -12.57 18.13
N MET A 321 5.25 -13.22 19.12
CA MET A 321 5.81 -14.36 19.82
C MET A 321 4.85 -15.54 19.79
N GLU A 322 5.39 -16.73 19.46
CA GLU A 322 4.69 -18.01 19.61
C GLU A 322 5.35 -18.78 20.75
N PHE A 323 4.54 -19.30 21.67
CA PHE A 323 5.06 -20.03 22.83
C PHE A 323 4.20 -21.25 23.18
N THR A 324 4.80 -22.19 23.89
CA THR A 324 4.13 -23.35 24.45
C THR A 324 4.54 -23.52 25.91
N VAL A 325 3.59 -23.90 26.73
CA VAL A 325 3.80 -24.34 28.12
C VAL A 325 3.64 -25.86 28.17
N GLU A 326 4.67 -26.56 28.56
CA GLU A 326 4.61 -28.00 28.80
C GLU A 326 4.94 -28.27 30.26
N ASP A 327 4.01 -28.86 31.00
CA ASP A 327 4.17 -29.19 32.43
C ASP A 327 4.71 -27.98 33.26
N ASN A 328 4.06 -26.83 33.16
CA ASN A 328 4.44 -25.57 33.80
C ASN A 328 5.85 -25.04 33.40
N LYS A 329 6.35 -25.40 32.22
CA LYS A 329 7.61 -24.90 31.68
C LYS A 329 7.34 -24.14 30.40
N LEU A 330 7.85 -22.89 30.32
CA LEU A 330 7.75 -22.06 29.15
C LEU A 330 8.77 -22.44 28.09
N PHE A 331 8.33 -22.52 26.83
CA PHE A 331 9.17 -22.68 25.65
C PHE A 331 8.78 -21.65 24.58
N MET A 332 9.78 -20.98 23.99
CA MET A 332 9.59 -20.05 22.87
C MET A 332 9.78 -20.79 21.55
N LEU A 333 8.77 -20.73 20.68
CA LEU A 333 8.78 -21.43 19.40
C LEU A 333 9.13 -20.54 18.23
N GLN A 334 8.80 -19.24 18.31
CA GLN A 334 9.09 -18.28 17.27
C GLN A 334 9.04 -16.86 17.83
N THR A 335 9.85 -15.97 17.26
CA THR A 335 9.70 -14.51 17.39
C THR A 335 9.90 -13.87 16.02
N ARG A 336 9.21 -12.75 15.83
CA ARG A 336 9.39 -11.88 14.65
C ARG A 336 8.95 -10.45 14.98
N ASN A 337 9.37 -9.49 14.17
CA ASN A 337 8.83 -8.13 14.30
C ASN A 337 7.32 -8.15 14.05
N GLY A 338 6.56 -7.59 14.98
CA GLY A 338 5.11 -7.63 14.96
C GLY A 338 4.53 -6.78 13.84
N LYS A 339 3.65 -7.37 13.04
CA LYS A 339 2.78 -6.60 12.14
C LYS A 339 1.81 -5.77 12.98
N ARG A 340 1.56 -4.55 12.56
CA ARG A 340 0.78 -3.58 13.34
C ARG A 340 0.04 -2.59 12.44
N THR A 341 -1.00 -1.98 12.98
CA THR A 341 -1.71 -0.89 12.31
C THR A 341 -0.82 0.35 12.16
N ALA A 342 -1.20 1.26 11.29
CA ALA A 342 -0.49 2.53 11.12
C ALA A 342 -0.47 3.35 12.42
N THR A 343 -1.57 3.40 13.17
CA THR A 343 -1.66 4.07 14.48
C THR A 343 -0.69 3.47 15.47
N ALA A 344 -0.66 2.14 15.59
CA ALA A 344 0.28 1.45 16.47
C ALA A 344 1.73 1.66 16.03
N ALA A 345 2.03 1.67 14.74
CA ALA A 345 3.38 1.88 14.22
C ALA A 345 3.94 3.25 14.65
N VAL A 346 3.13 4.30 14.50
CA VAL A 346 3.51 5.66 14.89
C VAL A 346 3.70 5.77 16.41
N LYS A 347 2.72 5.28 17.20
CA LYS A 347 2.81 5.33 18.67
C LYS A 347 4.02 4.56 19.19
N ILE A 348 4.22 3.33 18.74
CA ILE A 348 5.37 2.49 19.18
C ILE A 348 6.69 3.15 18.83
N ALA A 349 6.82 3.75 17.64
CA ALA A 349 8.03 4.45 17.22
C ALA A 349 8.35 5.65 18.14
N VAL A 350 7.35 6.44 18.52
CA VAL A 350 7.51 7.57 19.45
C VAL A 350 7.85 7.07 20.84
N ASP A 351 7.07 6.14 21.40
CA ASP A 351 7.30 5.59 22.75
C ASP A 351 8.72 5.00 22.88
N MET A 352 9.19 4.24 21.88
CA MET A 352 10.53 3.64 21.91
C MET A 352 11.66 4.67 21.84
N VAL A 353 11.45 5.83 21.21
CA VAL A 353 12.41 6.94 21.28
C VAL A 353 12.41 7.56 22.68
N GLU A 354 11.24 7.79 23.28
CA GLU A 354 11.11 8.33 24.62
C GLU A 354 11.69 7.39 25.69
N GLU A 355 11.55 6.10 25.51
CA GLU A 355 12.14 5.04 26.34
C GLU A 355 13.67 4.88 26.12
N GLY A 356 14.24 5.54 25.10
CA GLY A 356 15.66 5.46 24.76
C GLY A 356 16.09 4.14 24.10
N LEU A 357 15.15 3.34 23.58
CA LEU A 357 15.43 2.09 22.89
C LEU A 357 15.96 2.30 21.46
N ILE A 358 15.45 3.33 20.78
CA ILE A 358 15.85 3.71 19.42
C ILE A 358 16.06 5.23 19.34
N ASP A 359 16.74 5.68 18.29
CA ASP A 359 16.84 7.09 17.95
C ASP A 359 15.71 7.54 16.98
N LYS A 360 15.60 8.85 16.78
CA LYS A 360 14.58 9.46 15.93
C LYS A 360 14.71 9.02 14.48
N GLU A 361 15.92 8.84 13.96
CA GLU A 361 16.15 8.42 12.60
C GLU A 361 15.68 6.98 12.37
N THR A 362 15.95 6.10 13.33
CA THR A 362 15.41 4.73 13.32
C THR A 362 13.88 4.72 13.37
N ALA A 363 13.27 5.57 14.19
CA ALA A 363 11.82 5.72 14.27
C ALA A 363 11.21 6.14 12.91
N ILE A 364 11.80 7.14 12.26
CA ILE A 364 11.39 7.61 10.93
C ILE A 364 11.49 6.49 9.89
N LEU A 365 12.58 5.72 9.89
CA LEU A 365 12.82 4.64 8.93
C LEU A 365 11.88 3.44 9.08
N ARG A 366 11.27 3.25 10.26
CA ARG A 366 10.37 2.13 10.56
C ARG A 366 8.95 2.31 10.05
N ILE A 367 8.55 3.55 9.84
CA ILE A 367 7.19 3.86 9.39
C ILE A 367 7.17 3.81 7.87
N GLU A 368 6.37 2.94 7.31
CA GLU A 368 6.16 2.89 5.87
C GLU A 368 5.33 4.10 5.43
N PRO A 369 5.80 4.90 4.47
CA PRO A 369 5.11 6.12 4.06
C PRO A 369 3.65 5.90 3.64
N ASP A 370 3.36 4.77 2.97
CA ASP A 370 1.99 4.46 2.55
C ASP A 370 1.04 4.14 3.72
N GLN A 371 1.55 3.70 4.87
CA GLN A 371 0.75 3.54 6.08
C GLN A 371 0.22 4.89 6.60
N ILE A 372 0.97 5.98 6.41
CA ILE A 372 0.53 7.33 6.77
C ILE A 372 -0.80 7.70 6.09
N ASN A 373 -1.01 7.22 4.87
CA ASN A 373 -2.24 7.47 4.13
C ASN A 373 -3.49 7.01 4.91
N GLN A 374 -3.39 5.91 5.65
CA GLN A 374 -4.48 5.41 6.48
C GLN A 374 -4.81 6.36 7.65
N LEU A 375 -3.81 7.08 8.17
CA LEU A 375 -3.97 8.03 9.28
C LEU A 375 -4.59 9.38 8.87
N LEU A 376 -4.64 9.67 7.57
CA LEU A 376 -5.13 10.92 7.03
C LEU A 376 -6.63 10.89 6.66
N HIS A 377 -7.22 9.71 6.67
CA HIS A 377 -8.60 9.50 6.23
C HIS A 377 -9.45 8.90 7.35
N PRO A 378 -10.77 9.16 7.37
CA PRO A 378 -11.68 8.50 8.29
C PRO A 378 -11.57 6.97 8.17
N THR A 379 -11.71 6.27 9.29
CA THR A 379 -11.77 4.81 9.35
C THR A 379 -13.12 4.37 9.91
N PHE A 380 -13.47 3.10 9.75
CA PHE A 380 -14.63 2.55 10.44
C PHE A 380 -14.32 2.21 11.90
N ASP A 381 -15.33 2.29 12.75
CA ASP A 381 -15.28 1.71 14.09
C ASP A 381 -15.01 0.21 13.98
N SER A 382 -13.96 -0.26 14.64
CA SER A 382 -13.47 -1.65 14.49
C SER A 382 -14.45 -2.69 15.04
N ALA A 383 -15.23 -2.36 16.06
CA ALA A 383 -16.21 -3.27 16.65
C ALA A 383 -17.41 -3.45 15.71
N GLU A 384 -17.90 -2.38 15.12
CA GLU A 384 -19.00 -2.43 14.15
C GLU A 384 -18.56 -3.10 12.85
N LEU A 385 -17.35 -2.79 12.37
CA LEU A 385 -16.78 -3.41 11.15
C LEU A 385 -16.62 -4.93 11.28
N ALA A 386 -16.21 -5.43 12.45
CA ALA A 386 -16.02 -6.86 12.69
C ALA A 386 -17.30 -7.69 12.57
N THR A 387 -18.48 -7.05 12.70
CA THR A 387 -19.79 -7.70 12.58
C THR A 387 -20.43 -7.52 11.19
N ALA A 388 -19.86 -6.65 10.34
CA ALA A 388 -20.39 -6.35 9.02
C ALA A 388 -19.83 -7.31 7.96
N THR A 389 -20.70 -7.70 7.02
CA THR A 389 -20.30 -8.53 5.88
C THR A 389 -20.32 -7.70 4.60
N ALA A 390 -19.26 -7.70 3.85
CA ALA A 390 -19.18 -7.01 2.56
C ALA A 390 -20.14 -7.67 1.54
N VAL A 391 -20.90 -6.86 0.83
CA VAL A 391 -21.84 -7.30 -0.20
C VAL A 391 -21.24 -7.21 -1.61
N ALA A 392 -20.19 -6.40 -1.80
CA ALA A 392 -19.44 -6.25 -3.05
C ALA A 392 -18.02 -5.77 -2.79
N LYS A 393 -17.15 -5.92 -3.79
CA LYS A 393 -15.77 -5.47 -3.73
C LYS A 393 -15.32 -4.83 -5.04
N GLY A 394 -14.81 -3.61 -4.95
CA GLY A 394 -14.19 -2.87 -6.04
C GLY A 394 -12.70 -2.60 -5.82
N LEU A 395 -12.15 -1.69 -6.61
CA LEU A 395 -10.78 -1.24 -6.47
C LEU A 395 -10.67 -0.20 -5.35
N PRO A 396 -9.67 -0.29 -4.46
CA PRO A 396 -9.41 0.71 -3.41
C PRO A 396 -8.83 1.99 -4.01
N ALA A 397 -9.68 2.78 -4.66
CA ALA A 397 -9.26 3.90 -5.50
C ALA A 397 -8.81 5.14 -4.72
N SER A 398 -9.42 5.40 -3.57
CA SER A 398 -8.97 6.43 -2.61
C SER A 398 -9.29 5.98 -1.19
N PRO A 399 -8.31 5.99 -0.28
CA PRO A 399 -8.47 5.42 1.05
C PRO A 399 -9.50 6.15 1.90
N GLY A 400 -9.89 5.50 3.01
CA GLY A 400 -10.84 6.02 3.98
C GLY A 400 -12.11 5.21 4.06
N ALA A 401 -12.98 5.62 4.98
CA ALA A 401 -14.29 5.05 5.21
C ALA A 401 -15.37 6.10 5.00
N ALA A 402 -16.45 5.74 4.35
CA ALA A 402 -17.61 6.60 4.18
C ALA A 402 -18.89 5.82 4.42
N CYS A 403 -19.84 6.46 5.09
CA CYS A 403 -21.19 5.96 5.32
C CYS A 403 -22.21 7.06 5.00
N GLY A 404 -23.24 6.74 4.25
CA GLY A 404 -24.28 7.69 3.89
C GLY A 404 -25.42 7.10 3.07
N GLU A 405 -26.42 7.91 2.81
CA GLU A 405 -27.54 7.58 1.92
C GLU A 405 -27.06 7.54 0.47
N ILE A 406 -27.53 6.59 -0.30
CA ILE A 406 -27.24 6.47 -1.74
C ILE A 406 -27.87 7.63 -2.49
N VAL A 407 -27.10 8.26 -3.36
CA VAL A 407 -27.57 9.22 -4.38
C VAL A 407 -26.94 8.89 -5.72
N PHE A 408 -27.66 9.13 -6.83
CA PHE A 408 -27.24 8.70 -8.17
C PHE A 408 -26.87 9.87 -9.10
N SER A 409 -27.05 11.12 -8.67
CA SER A 409 -26.62 12.29 -9.44
C SER A 409 -25.81 13.26 -8.59
N ALA A 410 -25.02 14.09 -9.26
CA ALA A 410 -24.25 15.15 -8.61
C ALA A 410 -25.17 16.20 -7.94
N ASP A 411 -26.26 16.54 -8.58
CA ASP A 411 -27.25 17.51 -8.07
C ASP A 411 -27.93 16.98 -6.81
N ASP A 412 -28.40 15.72 -6.81
CA ASP A 412 -29.03 15.11 -5.64
C ASP A 412 -28.02 15.05 -4.47
N ALA A 413 -26.72 14.78 -4.76
CA ALA A 413 -25.68 14.79 -3.72
C ALA A 413 -25.49 16.19 -3.11
N ALA A 414 -25.46 17.22 -3.94
CA ALA A 414 -25.30 18.60 -3.48
C ALA A 414 -26.52 19.07 -2.67
N GLU A 415 -27.74 18.78 -3.13
CA GLU A 415 -28.97 19.13 -2.44
C GLU A 415 -29.08 18.41 -1.08
N ALA A 416 -28.83 17.12 -1.04
CA ALA A 416 -28.89 16.34 0.19
C ALA A 416 -27.85 16.82 1.22
N ALA A 417 -26.62 17.13 0.75
CA ALA A 417 -25.57 17.67 1.62
C ALA A 417 -25.91 19.07 2.15
N ALA A 418 -26.56 19.92 1.36
CA ALA A 418 -27.06 21.24 1.80
C ALA A 418 -28.11 21.12 2.92
N LEU A 419 -28.86 20.01 2.96
CA LEU A 419 -29.80 19.65 4.03
C LEU A 419 -29.13 18.98 5.23
N GLY A 420 -27.80 18.85 5.23
CA GLY A 420 -27.02 18.22 6.31
C GLY A 420 -27.00 16.70 6.29
N LYS A 421 -27.47 16.06 5.22
CA LYS A 421 -27.41 14.62 5.06
C LYS A 421 -26.01 14.16 4.65
N LYS A 422 -25.63 12.97 5.14
CA LYS A 422 -24.43 12.26 4.68
C LYS A 422 -24.81 11.37 3.51
N VAL A 423 -24.18 11.53 2.37
CA VAL A 423 -24.51 10.78 1.15
C VAL A 423 -23.27 10.10 0.55
N VAL A 424 -23.50 8.98 -0.13
CA VAL A 424 -22.53 8.29 -0.98
C VAL A 424 -23.01 8.41 -2.42
N LEU A 425 -22.18 9.01 -3.28
CA LEU A 425 -22.49 9.17 -4.70
C LEU A 425 -22.18 7.86 -5.42
N VAL A 426 -23.20 7.27 -6.04
CA VAL A 426 -23.10 6.01 -6.78
C VAL A 426 -23.33 6.29 -8.27
N ARG A 427 -22.34 5.99 -9.10
CA ARG A 427 -22.38 6.22 -10.54
C ARG A 427 -21.94 4.98 -11.31
N GLU A 428 -22.33 4.86 -12.58
CA GLU A 428 -21.69 3.89 -13.46
C GLU A 428 -20.21 4.27 -13.67
N GLU A 429 -19.96 5.52 -14.01
CA GLU A 429 -18.64 6.19 -14.03
C GLU A 429 -18.84 7.68 -13.74
N THR A 430 -17.81 8.40 -13.31
CA THR A 430 -17.91 9.85 -13.10
C THR A 430 -17.27 10.63 -14.25
N SER A 431 -17.81 11.84 -14.49
CA SER A 431 -17.32 12.82 -15.42
C SER A 431 -16.94 14.13 -14.70
N PRO A 432 -16.25 15.07 -15.33
CA PRO A 432 -15.97 16.38 -14.75
C PRO A 432 -17.20 17.15 -14.27
N GLU A 433 -18.37 16.89 -14.84
CA GLU A 433 -19.65 17.48 -14.48
C GLU A 433 -20.14 17.00 -13.10
N ASP A 434 -19.70 15.84 -12.64
CA ASP A 434 -20.03 15.28 -11.32
C ASP A 434 -19.26 15.93 -10.16
N LEU A 435 -18.33 16.84 -10.44
CA LEU A 435 -17.39 17.39 -9.45
C LEU A 435 -18.10 17.99 -8.22
N ALA A 436 -19.18 18.73 -8.41
CA ALA A 436 -19.94 19.34 -7.32
C ALA A 436 -20.53 18.27 -6.38
N GLY A 437 -21.09 17.22 -6.95
CA GLY A 437 -21.64 16.08 -6.20
C GLY A 437 -20.55 15.27 -5.48
N MET A 438 -19.40 15.08 -6.14
CA MET A 438 -18.24 14.40 -5.53
C MET A 438 -17.69 15.18 -4.33
N VAL A 439 -17.70 16.52 -4.39
CA VAL A 439 -17.30 17.38 -3.26
C VAL A 439 -18.30 17.26 -2.11
N ALA A 440 -19.58 17.21 -2.40
CA ALA A 440 -20.65 17.16 -1.41
C ALA A 440 -20.76 15.78 -0.72
N ALA A 441 -20.52 14.69 -1.44
CA ALA A 441 -20.60 13.32 -0.94
C ALA A 441 -19.53 13.01 0.13
N GLN A 442 -19.86 12.06 1.03
CA GLN A 442 -18.87 11.49 1.98
C GLN A 442 -17.91 10.52 1.27
N GLY A 443 -18.41 9.82 0.27
CA GLY A 443 -17.64 8.87 -0.53
C GLY A 443 -18.26 8.63 -1.91
N ILE A 444 -17.49 7.98 -2.77
CA ILE A 444 -17.84 7.73 -4.17
C ILE A 444 -17.70 6.24 -4.46
N LEU A 445 -18.74 5.68 -5.08
CA LEU A 445 -18.75 4.30 -5.55
C LEU A 445 -19.02 4.30 -7.06
N THR A 446 -18.15 3.67 -7.86
CA THR A 446 -18.41 3.51 -9.29
C THR A 446 -18.41 2.05 -9.71
N ALA A 447 -19.33 1.69 -10.62
CA ALA A 447 -19.39 0.35 -11.20
C ALA A 447 -18.23 0.11 -12.18
N ARG A 448 -17.81 1.15 -12.89
CA ARG A 448 -16.71 1.14 -13.87
C ARG A 448 -15.58 2.08 -13.45
N GLY A 449 -14.44 1.93 -14.11
CA GLY A 449 -13.26 2.75 -13.90
C GLY A 449 -12.14 2.04 -13.15
N GLY A 450 -10.91 2.43 -13.42
CA GLY A 450 -9.70 1.91 -12.79
C GLY A 450 -9.13 2.86 -11.73
N MET A 451 -7.93 2.55 -11.23
CA MET A 451 -7.19 3.36 -10.27
C MET A 451 -6.80 4.75 -10.80
N THR A 452 -6.85 4.94 -12.11
CA THR A 452 -6.54 6.21 -12.80
C THR A 452 -7.77 6.87 -13.41
N SER A 453 -8.97 6.35 -13.16
CA SER A 453 -10.23 6.94 -13.62
C SER A 453 -10.47 8.33 -13.03
N HIS A 454 -11.35 9.11 -13.64
CA HIS A 454 -11.74 10.43 -13.14
C HIS A 454 -12.18 10.36 -11.66
N ALA A 455 -13.06 9.40 -11.31
CA ALA A 455 -13.48 9.18 -9.92
C ALA A 455 -12.29 8.98 -8.97
N ALA A 456 -11.35 8.12 -9.34
CA ALA A 456 -10.20 7.78 -8.51
C ALA A 456 -9.24 8.97 -8.30
N VAL A 457 -8.94 9.69 -9.38
CA VAL A 457 -7.99 10.83 -9.35
C VAL A 457 -8.58 11.98 -8.55
N VAL A 458 -9.82 12.35 -8.84
CA VAL A 458 -10.50 13.48 -8.19
C VAL A 458 -10.74 13.17 -6.71
N ALA A 459 -11.23 11.96 -6.37
CA ALA A 459 -11.44 11.55 -4.98
C ALA A 459 -10.15 11.61 -4.15
N ARG A 460 -9.03 11.12 -4.70
CA ARG A 460 -7.71 11.22 -4.04
C ARG A 460 -7.27 12.67 -3.84
N GLY A 461 -7.46 13.52 -4.86
CA GLY A 461 -7.17 14.94 -4.75
C GLY A 461 -7.96 15.64 -3.64
N MET A 462 -9.19 15.21 -3.39
CA MET A 462 -10.07 15.77 -2.35
C MET A 462 -9.96 15.05 -1.00
N GLY A 463 -9.21 13.95 -0.88
CA GLY A 463 -9.19 13.10 0.31
C GLY A 463 -10.52 12.42 0.61
N LYS A 464 -11.32 12.15 -0.41
CA LYS A 464 -12.61 11.46 -0.28
C LYS A 464 -12.44 9.97 -0.47
N CYS A 465 -13.14 9.18 0.33
CA CYS A 465 -13.21 7.73 0.15
C CYS A 465 -13.75 7.38 -1.23
N CYS A 466 -13.08 6.48 -1.95
CA CYS A 466 -13.55 6.03 -3.26
C CYS A 466 -13.30 4.54 -3.48
N VAL A 467 -14.36 3.85 -3.87
CA VAL A 467 -14.32 2.48 -4.40
C VAL A 467 -14.70 2.56 -5.88
N ALA A 468 -13.78 2.22 -6.77
CA ALA A 468 -13.99 2.30 -8.22
C ALA A 468 -14.03 0.91 -8.87
N GLY A 469 -14.65 0.80 -10.04
CA GLY A 469 -14.65 -0.42 -10.82
C GLY A 469 -15.25 -1.63 -10.10
N CYS A 470 -16.30 -1.40 -9.33
CA CYS A 470 -17.03 -2.45 -8.61
C CYS A 470 -17.96 -3.17 -9.58
N SER A 471 -17.46 -4.16 -10.33
CA SER A 471 -18.21 -4.85 -11.37
C SER A 471 -19.40 -5.68 -10.87
N GLU A 472 -19.47 -5.93 -9.56
CA GLU A 472 -20.62 -6.61 -8.91
C GLU A 472 -21.82 -5.65 -8.74
N VAL A 473 -21.59 -4.35 -8.91
CA VAL A 473 -22.64 -3.31 -8.83
C VAL A 473 -23.12 -2.96 -10.23
N THR A 474 -24.42 -3.07 -10.47
CA THR A 474 -25.06 -2.56 -11.69
C THR A 474 -25.86 -1.32 -11.34
N VAL A 475 -25.54 -0.19 -11.93
CA VAL A 475 -26.18 1.11 -11.64
C VAL A 475 -27.23 1.42 -12.70
N HIS A 476 -28.42 1.82 -12.26
CA HIS A 476 -29.54 2.28 -13.09
C HIS A 476 -29.87 3.73 -12.69
N GLU A 477 -29.08 4.69 -13.15
CA GLU A 477 -29.15 6.09 -12.75
C GLU A 477 -30.55 6.71 -12.94
N SER A 478 -31.15 6.50 -14.12
CA SER A 478 -32.49 7.03 -14.44
C SER A 478 -33.61 6.43 -13.58
N ALA A 479 -33.41 5.21 -13.09
CA ALA A 479 -34.31 4.53 -12.18
C ALA A 479 -33.97 4.76 -10.69
N LYS A 480 -32.93 5.53 -10.40
CA LYS A 480 -32.41 5.82 -9.05
C LYS A 480 -32.26 4.56 -8.21
N LYS A 481 -31.61 3.52 -8.77
CA LYS A 481 -31.36 2.27 -8.07
C LYS A 481 -30.03 1.62 -8.52
N MET A 482 -29.47 0.81 -7.65
CA MET A 482 -28.37 -0.11 -7.98
C MET A 482 -28.76 -1.54 -7.61
N VAL A 483 -28.15 -2.52 -8.26
CA VAL A 483 -28.33 -3.95 -8.01
C VAL A 483 -26.97 -4.57 -7.65
N VAL A 484 -26.92 -5.29 -6.53
CA VAL A 484 -25.73 -6.03 -6.08
C VAL A 484 -26.15 -7.47 -5.78
N ASN A 485 -25.58 -8.44 -6.48
CA ASN A 485 -25.90 -9.86 -6.28
C ASN A 485 -27.41 -10.17 -6.32
N GLY A 486 -28.17 -9.47 -7.18
CA GLY A 486 -29.62 -9.62 -7.34
C GLY A 486 -30.48 -8.89 -6.30
N LYS A 487 -29.89 -8.21 -5.32
CA LYS A 487 -30.60 -7.35 -4.36
C LYS A 487 -30.62 -5.91 -4.86
N GLU A 488 -31.78 -5.28 -4.85
CA GLU A 488 -31.95 -3.88 -5.25
C GLU A 488 -31.79 -2.95 -4.06
N TYR A 489 -31.12 -1.81 -4.29
CA TYR A 489 -30.94 -0.69 -3.38
C TYR A 489 -31.40 0.58 -4.09
N HIS A 490 -32.12 1.44 -3.38
CA HIS A 490 -32.74 2.63 -3.92
C HIS A 490 -32.09 3.90 -3.34
N GLU A 491 -32.36 5.03 -3.96
CA GLU A 491 -31.98 6.34 -3.42
C GLU A 491 -32.49 6.52 -2.00
N GLY A 492 -31.61 6.92 -1.09
CA GLY A 492 -31.88 7.07 0.33
C GLY A 492 -31.57 5.84 1.19
N ASP A 493 -31.34 4.65 0.60
CA ASP A 493 -30.81 3.51 1.35
C ASP A 493 -29.40 3.80 1.85
N VAL A 494 -29.03 3.25 3.02
CA VAL A 494 -27.71 3.52 3.60
C VAL A 494 -26.70 2.46 3.19
N ILE A 495 -25.54 2.90 2.72
CA ILE A 495 -24.39 2.04 2.48
C ILE A 495 -23.14 2.59 3.16
N SER A 496 -22.22 1.70 3.43
CA SER A 496 -20.85 2.04 3.86
C SER A 496 -19.84 1.51 2.85
N ILE A 497 -18.82 2.31 2.53
CA ILE A 497 -17.75 1.93 1.61
C ILE A 497 -16.39 2.11 2.26
N ASN A 498 -15.50 1.15 2.04
CA ASN A 498 -14.12 1.17 2.52
C ASN A 498 -13.16 1.37 1.34
N GLY A 499 -12.72 2.59 1.14
CA GLY A 499 -11.76 2.91 0.08
C GLY A 499 -10.34 2.38 0.31
N THR A 500 -10.04 1.85 1.50
CA THR A 500 -8.74 1.26 1.83
C THR A 500 -8.59 -0.17 1.28
N ASP A 501 -9.66 -0.95 1.27
CA ASP A 501 -9.66 -2.34 0.81
C ASP A 501 -10.65 -2.63 -0.35
N GLY A 502 -11.47 -1.65 -0.72
CA GLY A 502 -12.46 -1.74 -1.81
C GLY A 502 -13.80 -2.38 -1.41
N SER A 503 -14.04 -2.63 -0.14
CA SER A 503 -15.27 -3.30 0.32
C SER A 503 -16.47 -2.37 0.36
N VAL A 504 -17.66 -2.91 0.04
CA VAL A 504 -18.97 -2.24 0.11
C VAL A 504 -19.87 -3.01 1.07
N TYR A 505 -20.54 -2.30 1.98
CA TYR A 505 -21.43 -2.87 3.00
C TYR A 505 -22.83 -2.25 2.86
N ASP A 506 -23.87 -3.04 3.03
CA ASP A 506 -25.28 -2.61 2.98
C ASP A 506 -25.85 -2.28 4.36
N VAL A 507 -24.97 -1.86 5.27
CA VAL A 507 -25.29 -1.43 6.64
C VAL A 507 -24.58 -0.13 6.97
N ALA A 508 -25.15 0.64 7.88
CA ALA A 508 -24.49 1.81 8.42
C ALA A 508 -23.36 1.38 9.38
N ILE A 509 -22.14 1.79 9.10
CA ILE A 509 -20.97 1.58 9.97
C ILE A 509 -20.47 2.96 10.38
N LYS A 510 -20.29 3.17 11.69
CA LYS A 510 -19.80 4.43 12.23
C LYS A 510 -18.40 4.75 11.73
N THR A 511 -18.18 5.98 11.26
CA THR A 511 -16.86 6.49 10.86
C THR A 511 -16.19 7.24 12.01
N VAL A 512 -14.88 7.04 12.15
CA VAL A 512 -14.01 7.71 13.12
C VAL A 512 -13.06 8.64 12.35
N SER A 513 -13.07 9.93 12.72
CA SER A 513 -12.20 10.94 12.06
C SER A 513 -10.75 10.76 12.48
N PRO A 514 -9.78 11.01 11.57
CA PRO A 514 -8.37 10.93 11.89
C PRO A 514 -7.94 12.03 12.87
N GLU A 515 -7.02 11.69 13.78
CA GLU A 515 -6.33 12.66 14.63
C GLU A 515 -4.93 12.92 14.07
N LEU A 516 -4.68 14.14 13.60
CA LEU A 516 -3.38 14.58 13.05
C LEU A 516 -2.42 15.15 14.11
N SER A 517 -2.81 15.07 15.38
CA SER A 517 -2.09 15.56 16.55
C SER A 517 -1.34 14.43 17.29
N GLY A 518 -0.63 14.74 18.35
CA GLY A 518 0.05 13.75 19.20
C GLY A 518 1.26 13.11 18.54
N ASP A 519 1.32 11.78 18.56
CA ASP A 519 2.47 11.01 18.10
C ASP A 519 2.73 11.19 16.61
N PHE A 520 1.67 11.28 15.80
CA PHE A 520 1.80 11.58 14.38
C PHE A 520 2.46 12.94 14.12
N GLY A 521 2.03 13.99 14.85
CA GLY A 521 2.65 15.32 14.78
C GLY A 521 4.12 15.29 15.19
N THR A 522 4.47 14.47 16.17
CA THR A 522 5.85 14.27 16.64
C THR A 522 6.73 13.64 15.54
N ILE A 523 6.27 12.57 14.90
CA ILE A 523 6.99 11.94 13.77
C ILE A 523 7.17 12.92 12.61
N MET A 524 6.13 13.67 12.27
CA MET A 524 6.21 14.63 11.17
C MET A 524 7.20 15.76 11.47
N LYS A 525 7.28 16.22 12.72
CA LYS A 525 8.28 17.18 13.13
C LYS A 525 9.70 16.63 13.04
N TRP A 526 9.92 15.39 13.47
CA TRP A 526 11.24 14.76 13.34
C TRP A 526 11.62 14.56 11.85
N ALA A 527 10.66 14.24 11.01
CA ALA A 527 10.88 14.13 9.56
C ALA A 527 11.31 15.47 8.96
N ASP A 528 10.64 16.57 9.33
CA ASP A 528 10.99 17.90 8.85
C ASP A 528 12.37 18.37 9.33
N ASP A 529 12.78 18.02 10.57
CA ASP A 529 14.10 18.34 11.11
C ASP A 529 15.25 17.66 10.33
N VAL A 530 14.95 16.56 9.63
CA VAL A 530 15.96 15.74 8.94
C VAL A 530 15.98 15.95 7.43
N ARG A 531 14.84 16.14 6.79
CA ARG A 531 14.74 16.20 5.33
C ARG A 531 15.43 17.43 4.74
N ASN A 532 16.06 17.24 3.59
CA ASN A 532 16.66 18.32 2.80
C ASN A 532 15.82 18.64 1.55
N LEU A 533 14.96 17.69 1.11
CA LEU A 533 14.07 17.88 -0.04
C LEU A 533 12.81 18.63 0.40
N GLY A 534 12.50 19.74 -0.27
CA GLY A 534 11.28 20.51 -0.04
C GLY A 534 10.04 19.75 -0.49
N VAL A 535 8.91 19.98 0.16
CA VAL A 535 7.63 19.39 -0.21
C VAL A 535 6.60 20.48 -0.44
N ARG A 536 6.10 20.56 -1.68
CA ARG A 536 5.04 21.47 -2.10
C ARG A 536 3.77 20.69 -2.41
N ALA A 537 2.69 21.38 -2.61
CA ALA A 537 1.41 20.79 -3.03
C ALA A 537 0.96 21.25 -4.41
N ASN A 538 0.20 20.40 -5.09
CA ASN A 538 -0.61 20.73 -6.24
C ASN A 538 -1.96 21.24 -5.73
N ALA A 539 -2.28 22.52 -5.93
CA ALA A 539 -3.51 23.13 -5.44
C ALA A 539 -3.95 24.26 -6.38
N ASP A 540 -5.23 24.27 -6.73
CA ASP A 540 -5.80 25.15 -7.74
C ASP A 540 -6.78 26.18 -7.13
N ASN A 541 -7.09 26.04 -5.85
CA ASN A 541 -8.03 26.90 -5.13
C ASN A 541 -7.61 27.13 -3.66
N PRO A 542 -8.16 28.16 -2.98
CA PRO A 542 -7.78 28.48 -1.60
C PRO A 542 -8.10 27.41 -0.56
N ARG A 543 -9.11 26.56 -0.79
CA ARG A 543 -9.45 25.47 0.12
C ARG A 543 -8.35 24.41 0.13
N ASP A 544 -7.94 23.95 -1.05
CA ASP A 544 -6.91 22.93 -1.21
C ASP A 544 -5.53 23.45 -0.76
N ALA A 545 -5.27 24.74 -0.99
CA ALA A 545 -4.08 25.41 -0.49
C ALA A 545 -4.03 25.45 1.05
N ARG A 546 -5.14 25.73 1.73
CA ARG A 546 -5.22 25.68 3.20
C ARG A 546 -4.98 24.27 3.72
N GLN A 547 -5.62 23.28 3.11
CA GLN A 547 -5.43 21.88 3.47
C GLN A 547 -3.97 21.45 3.31
N ALA A 548 -3.33 21.87 2.22
CA ALA A 548 -1.91 21.60 1.98
C ALA A 548 -1.02 22.21 3.08
N LEU A 549 -1.29 23.44 3.50
CA LEU A 549 -0.56 24.10 4.58
C LEU A 549 -0.75 23.39 5.93
N GLU A 550 -1.98 22.94 6.24
CA GLU A 550 -2.26 22.15 7.44
C GLU A 550 -1.44 20.86 7.45
N PHE A 551 -1.25 20.22 6.30
CA PHE A 551 -0.41 19.05 6.13
C PHE A 551 1.09 19.34 6.05
N GLY A 552 1.49 20.62 6.10
CA GLY A 552 2.88 21.04 6.16
C GLY A 552 3.54 21.30 4.81
N ALA A 553 2.78 21.60 3.76
CA ALA A 553 3.34 22.01 2.48
C ALA A 553 4.08 23.35 2.58
N GLU A 554 5.19 23.46 1.87
CA GLU A 554 6.06 24.66 1.89
C GLU A 554 5.76 25.63 0.74
N GLY A 555 4.81 25.31 -0.12
CA GLY A 555 4.40 26.09 -1.26
C GLY A 555 3.43 25.35 -2.17
N ILE A 556 3.06 25.98 -3.27
CA ILE A 556 2.36 25.35 -4.39
C ILE A 556 3.38 25.09 -5.50
N GLY A 557 3.53 23.82 -5.90
CA GLY A 557 4.42 23.40 -6.98
C GLY A 557 3.70 23.32 -8.34
N LEU A 558 2.37 23.22 -8.32
CA LEU A 558 1.53 23.26 -9.51
C LEU A 558 0.16 23.84 -9.17
N CYS A 559 -0.19 24.94 -9.83
CA CYS A 559 -1.56 25.42 -9.94
C CYS A 559 -1.99 25.29 -11.41
N ARG A 560 -3.02 24.47 -11.67
CA ARG A 560 -3.60 24.23 -12.99
C ARG A 560 -4.69 25.26 -13.25
N THR A 561 -4.44 26.19 -14.15
CA THR A 561 -5.35 27.32 -14.41
C THR A 561 -6.63 26.91 -15.13
N GLU A 562 -6.61 25.80 -15.86
CA GLU A 562 -7.78 25.24 -16.54
C GLU A 562 -8.91 24.88 -15.58
N HIS A 563 -8.60 24.38 -14.40
CA HIS A 563 -9.62 24.00 -13.41
C HIS A 563 -10.45 25.19 -12.91
N MET A 564 -9.90 26.40 -13.04
CA MET A 564 -10.60 27.63 -12.67
C MET A 564 -11.71 28.00 -13.66
N PHE A 565 -11.76 27.39 -14.85
CA PHE A 565 -12.72 27.73 -15.90
C PHE A 565 -13.96 26.85 -15.94
N PHE A 566 -14.01 25.76 -15.20
CA PHE A 566 -15.12 24.80 -15.23
C PHE A 566 -16.32 25.16 -14.34
N GLU A 567 -16.31 26.32 -13.68
CA GLU A 567 -17.48 26.82 -12.96
C GLU A 567 -18.57 27.36 -13.93
N ASP A 568 -19.84 27.13 -13.62
CA ASP A 568 -21.00 27.40 -14.46
C ASP A 568 -21.07 28.84 -15.00
N GLU A 569 -20.64 29.80 -14.20
CA GLU A 569 -20.59 31.21 -14.61
C GLU A 569 -19.44 31.54 -15.59
N ARG A 570 -18.42 30.68 -15.64
CA ARG A 570 -17.17 30.92 -16.39
C ARG A 570 -17.11 30.16 -17.70
N ILE A 571 -17.65 28.93 -17.76
CA ILE A 571 -17.66 28.10 -18.98
C ILE A 571 -18.25 28.86 -20.19
N PRO A 572 -19.39 29.58 -20.11
CA PRO A 572 -19.89 30.31 -21.25
C PRO A 572 -18.91 31.37 -21.76
N LYS A 573 -18.17 32.02 -20.87
CA LYS A 573 -17.21 33.08 -21.26
C LYS A 573 -15.98 32.51 -21.96
N ILE A 574 -15.47 31.33 -21.50
CA ILE A 574 -14.37 30.67 -22.20
C ILE A 574 -14.82 30.14 -23.56
N ARG A 575 -16.05 29.59 -23.65
CA ARG A 575 -16.64 29.18 -24.93
C ARG A 575 -16.78 30.35 -25.89
N ARG A 576 -17.17 31.54 -25.42
CA ARG A 576 -17.21 32.76 -26.22
C ARG A 576 -15.82 33.13 -26.77
N MET A 577 -14.81 33.04 -25.95
CA MET A 577 -13.42 33.30 -26.36
C MET A 577 -12.97 32.33 -27.46
N ILE A 578 -13.30 31.03 -27.31
CA ILE A 578 -12.94 29.99 -28.28
C ILE A 578 -13.69 30.17 -29.61
N LEU A 579 -14.97 30.61 -29.57
CA LEU A 579 -15.82 30.80 -30.72
C LEU A 579 -15.54 32.13 -31.47
N ALA A 580 -14.69 33.00 -30.93
CA ALA A 580 -14.35 34.27 -31.52
C ALA A 580 -13.62 34.08 -32.87
N ASP A 581 -14.01 34.88 -33.87
CA ASP A 581 -13.41 34.82 -35.21
C ASP A 581 -12.23 35.78 -35.39
N SER A 582 -12.06 36.73 -34.46
CA SER A 582 -11.01 37.72 -34.49
C SER A 582 -10.29 37.89 -33.16
N GLU A 583 -9.04 38.38 -33.20
CA GLU A 583 -8.28 38.72 -31.99
C GLU A 583 -9.04 39.76 -31.12
N SER A 584 -9.71 40.75 -31.74
CA SER A 584 -10.46 41.76 -30.99
C SER A 584 -11.59 41.15 -30.19
N GLU A 585 -12.34 40.22 -30.77
CA GLU A 585 -13.42 39.50 -30.09
C GLU A 585 -12.88 38.59 -28.98
N ARG A 586 -11.75 37.92 -29.21
CA ARG A 586 -11.08 37.11 -28.15
C ARG A 586 -10.66 37.98 -26.98
N ARG A 587 -10.06 39.15 -27.25
CA ARG A 587 -9.66 40.09 -26.20
C ARG A 587 -10.84 40.60 -25.38
N GLU A 588 -11.97 40.87 -26.04
CA GLU A 588 -13.22 41.25 -25.34
C GLU A 588 -13.71 40.13 -24.41
N ALA A 589 -13.73 38.87 -24.89
CA ALA A 589 -14.13 37.73 -24.08
C ALA A 589 -13.17 37.50 -22.92
N LEU A 590 -11.85 37.60 -23.16
CA LEU A 590 -10.81 37.48 -22.15
C LEU A 590 -10.89 38.57 -21.08
N ALA A 591 -11.25 39.82 -21.44
CA ALA A 591 -11.50 40.88 -20.47
C ALA A 591 -12.62 40.54 -19.47
N GLY A 592 -13.61 39.75 -19.91
CA GLY A 592 -14.66 39.21 -19.04
C GLY A 592 -14.22 38.06 -18.12
N LEU A 593 -13.13 37.36 -18.43
CA LEU A 593 -12.54 36.27 -17.64
C LEU A 593 -11.49 36.76 -16.64
N LEU A 594 -10.80 37.85 -16.96
CA LEU A 594 -9.71 38.42 -16.14
C LEU A 594 -10.07 38.61 -14.65
N PRO A 595 -11.22 39.21 -14.29
CA PRO A 595 -11.58 39.42 -12.88
C PRO A 595 -11.71 38.11 -12.08
N TYR A 596 -12.20 37.05 -12.71
CA TYR A 596 -12.37 35.74 -12.07
C TYR A 596 -11.00 35.11 -11.77
N GLN A 597 -10.15 34.96 -12.77
CA GLN A 597 -8.81 34.40 -12.56
C GLN A 597 -7.97 35.24 -11.60
N LYS A 598 -8.03 36.56 -11.69
CA LYS A 598 -7.38 37.43 -10.72
C LYS A 598 -7.88 37.18 -9.29
N GLY A 599 -9.20 37.00 -9.10
CA GLY A 599 -9.79 36.66 -7.80
C GLY A 599 -9.26 35.31 -7.25
N ASP A 600 -9.15 34.32 -8.13
CA ASP A 600 -8.63 32.99 -7.76
C ASP A 600 -7.16 33.06 -7.31
N PHE A 601 -6.31 33.71 -8.09
CA PHE A 601 -4.90 33.88 -7.75
C PHE A 601 -4.72 34.74 -6.49
N LYS A 602 -5.55 35.80 -6.32
CA LYS A 602 -5.55 36.60 -5.09
C LYS A 602 -5.83 35.71 -3.86
N GLY A 603 -6.84 34.86 -3.94
CA GLY A 603 -7.17 33.91 -2.88
C GLY A 603 -6.04 32.92 -2.57
N LEU A 604 -5.33 32.42 -3.57
CA LEU A 604 -4.16 31.57 -3.38
C LEU A 604 -3.00 32.32 -2.69
N TYR A 605 -2.66 33.52 -3.13
CA TYR A 605 -1.61 34.32 -2.52
C TYR A 605 -1.93 34.74 -1.08
N GLU A 606 -3.18 35.06 -0.78
CA GLU A 606 -3.63 35.37 0.60
C GLU A 606 -3.43 34.19 1.54
N VAL A 607 -3.68 32.95 1.07
CA VAL A 607 -3.48 31.73 1.86
C VAL A 607 -2.02 31.40 1.99
N MET A 608 -1.27 31.45 0.88
CA MET A 608 0.12 31.01 0.86
C MET A 608 1.09 32.03 1.47
N GLY A 609 0.73 33.30 1.50
CA GLY A 609 1.60 34.37 2.01
C GLY A 609 2.86 34.52 1.17
N GLU A 610 4.03 34.49 1.80
CA GLU A 610 5.32 34.63 1.13
C GLU A 610 5.87 33.31 0.55
N ARG A 611 5.12 32.20 0.69
CA ARG A 611 5.54 30.90 0.16
C ARG A 611 5.44 30.86 -1.37
N PRO A 612 6.32 30.12 -2.04
CA PRO A 612 6.30 30.03 -3.48
C PRO A 612 4.99 29.44 -4.02
N VAL A 613 4.51 30.04 -5.09
CA VAL A 613 3.32 29.58 -5.84
C VAL A 613 3.69 29.48 -7.32
N THR A 614 3.74 28.27 -7.85
CA THR A 614 4.02 28.00 -9.25
C THR A 614 2.69 27.86 -10.00
N ILE A 615 2.43 28.77 -10.93
CA ILE A 615 1.21 28.84 -11.72
C ILE A 615 1.53 28.43 -13.15
N ARG A 616 0.86 27.38 -13.63
CA ARG A 616 0.97 26.91 -15.01
C ARG A 616 -0.01 27.69 -15.91
N LEU A 617 0.49 28.21 -17.01
CA LEU A 617 -0.39 28.79 -18.06
C LEU A 617 -1.28 27.70 -18.64
N LEU A 618 -2.36 28.12 -19.31
CA LEU A 618 -3.38 27.23 -19.89
C LEU A 618 -2.74 26.09 -20.71
N ASP A 619 -3.05 24.85 -20.36
CA ASP A 619 -2.43 23.67 -20.96
C ASP A 619 -3.37 22.87 -21.89
N PRO A 620 -4.63 22.55 -21.54
CA PRO A 620 -5.45 21.67 -22.37
C PRO A 620 -5.85 22.31 -23.70
N PRO A 621 -6.14 21.52 -24.74
CA PRO A 621 -6.63 22.02 -26.00
C PRO A 621 -8.02 22.65 -25.85
N LEU A 622 -8.31 23.66 -26.69
CA LEU A 622 -9.54 24.47 -26.58
C LEU A 622 -10.82 23.65 -26.77
N HIS A 623 -10.78 22.55 -27.50
CA HIS A 623 -11.96 21.71 -27.74
C HIS A 623 -12.51 21.05 -26.47
N GLU A 624 -11.71 20.90 -25.40
CA GLU A 624 -12.18 20.34 -24.11
C GLU A 624 -13.26 21.22 -23.47
N PHE A 625 -13.26 22.51 -23.75
CA PHE A 625 -14.25 23.46 -23.23
C PHE A 625 -15.49 23.62 -24.12
N LEU A 626 -15.48 23.03 -25.32
CA LEU A 626 -16.56 23.19 -26.27
C LEU A 626 -17.83 22.43 -25.83
N PRO A 627 -19.03 22.87 -26.30
CA PRO A 627 -20.26 22.22 -25.93
C PRO A 627 -20.29 20.77 -26.40
N LYS A 628 -20.70 19.86 -25.53
CA LYS A 628 -20.82 18.42 -25.83
C LYS A 628 -22.26 17.99 -26.09
N THR A 629 -23.24 18.81 -25.65
CA THR A 629 -24.67 18.47 -25.76
C THR A 629 -25.39 19.51 -26.63
N GLU A 630 -26.52 19.09 -27.20
CA GLU A 630 -27.40 20.01 -27.96
C GLU A 630 -27.96 21.14 -27.06
N ALA A 631 -28.17 20.84 -25.77
CA ALA A 631 -28.60 21.86 -24.78
C ALA A 631 -27.55 22.95 -24.62
N ASP A 632 -26.27 22.59 -24.50
CA ASP A 632 -25.16 23.55 -24.43
C ASP A 632 -25.08 24.42 -25.69
N VAL A 633 -25.24 23.83 -26.88
CA VAL A 633 -25.25 24.54 -28.16
C VAL A 633 -26.41 25.56 -28.20
N ASN A 634 -27.59 25.14 -27.75
CA ASN A 634 -28.78 25.99 -27.68
C ASN A 634 -28.54 27.17 -26.72
N GLN A 635 -28.04 26.91 -25.54
CA GLN A 635 -27.74 27.95 -24.53
C GLN A 635 -26.73 28.97 -25.06
N LEU A 636 -25.64 28.53 -25.68
CA LEU A 636 -24.65 29.44 -26.26
C LEU A 636 -25.20 30.24 -27.41
N SER A 637 -26.01 29.64 -28.27
CA SER A 637 -26.68 30.34 -29.37
C SER A 637 -27.60 31.46 -28.87
N GLU A 638 -28.41 31.19 -27.85
CA GLU A 638 -29.30 32.17 -27.23
C GLU A 638 -28.53 33.26 -26.48
N GLN A 639 -27.50 32.88 -25.73
CA GLN A 639 -26.75 33.81 -24.88
C GLN A 639 -25.87 34.78 -25.68
N PHE A 640 -25.25 34.31 -26.76
CA PHE A 640 -24.27 35.09 -27.53
C PHE A 640 -24.74 35.49 -28.92
N GLY A 641 -25.92 35.05 -29.39
CA GLY A 641 -26.44 35.35 -30.73
C GLY A 641 -25.63 34.69 -31.85
N ILE A 642 -24.91 33.60 -31.57
CA ILE A 642 -24.15 32.85 -32.56
C ILE A 642 -25.05 31.72 -33.09
N SER A 643 -25.09 31.51 -34.40
CA SER A 643 -25.95 30.46 -34.97
C SER A 643 -25.46 29.08 -34.54
N LYS A 644 -26.39 28.13 -34.32
CA LYS A 644 -26.07 26.75 -33.96
C LYS A 644 -25.10 26.11 -34.95
N GLU A 645 -25.35 26.31 -36.24
CA GLU A 645 -24.50 25.80 -37.32
C GLU A 645 -23.08 26.35 -37.24
N ALA A 646 -22.89 27.60 -36.79
CA ALA A 646 -21.56 28.18 -36.61
C ALA A 646 -20.84 27.56 -35.41
N ILE A 647 -21.56 27.32 -34.30
CA ILE A 647 -21.02 26.64 -33.12
C ILE A 647 -20.60 25.21 -33.45
N GLU A 648 -21.49 24.43 -34.08
CA GLU A 648 -21.23 23.06 -34.49
C GLU A 648 -20.06 22.95 -35.48
N LYS A 649 -20.00 23.84 -36.47
CA LYS A 649 -18.90 23.91 -37.42
C LYS A 649 -17.57 24.17 -36.70
N LYS A 650 -17.52 25.14 -35.81
CA LYS A 650 -16.31 25.45 -35.02
C LYS A 650 -15.88 24.29 -34.10
N THR A 651 -16.86 23.63 -33.51
CA THR A 651 -16.61 22.44 -32.69
C THR A 651 -15.94 21.31 -33.51
N VAL A 652 -16.43 21.06 -34.73
CA VAL A 652 -15.83 20.08 -35.65
C VAL A 652 -14.43 20.55 -36.12
N GLU A 653 -14.25 21.82 -36.43
CA GLU A 653 -12.95 22.36 -36.87
C GLU A 653 -11.88 22.29 -35.79
N LEU A 654 -12.24 22.45 -34.51
CA LEU A 654 -11.32 22.42 -33.39
C LEU A 654 -11.14 21.02 -32.79
N HIS A 655 -11.96 20.05 -33.21
CA HIS A 655 -11.84 18.69 -32.76
C HIS A 655 -10.53 18.05 -33.23
N GLU A 656 -9.74 17.57 -32.29
CA GLU A 656 -8.44 16.95 -32.57
C GLU A 656 -8.54 15.42 -32.40
N PHE A 657 -7.97 14.66 -33.35
CA PHE A 657 -7.91 13.20 -33.25
C PHE A 657 -6.94 12.71 -32.17
N ASN A 658 -5.92 13.50 -31.87
CA ASN A 658 -4.95 13.22 -30.83
C ASN A 658 -4.68 14.50 -30.00
N PRO A 659 -5.54 14.83 -29.05
CA PRO A 659 -5.46 16.06 -28.26
C PRO A 659 -4.15 16.23 -27.50
N MET A 660 -3.58 15.11 -27.02
CA MET A 660 -2.33 15.13 -26.26
C MET A 660 -1.14 15.66 -27.04
N LEU A 661 -1.14 15.46 -28.35
CA LEU A 661 -0.07 15.90 -29.27
C LEU A 661 -0.46 17.12 -30.10
N GLY A 662 -1.62 17.71 -29.84
CA GLY A 662 -2.26 18.74 -30.65
C GLY A 662 -1.96 20.20 -30.25
N HIS A 663 -2.95 21.06 -30.48
CA HIS A 663 -2.90 22.50 -30.25
C HIS A 663 -3.23 22.85 -28.80
N ARG A 664 -2.26 22.67 -27.92
CA ARG A 664 -2.36 22.93 -26.48
C ARG A 664 -1.08 23.57 -25.90
N GLY A 665 -1.12 23.96 -24.64
CA GLY A 665 0.01 24.45 -23.87
C GLY A 665 0.69 25.68 -24.52
N CYS A 666 2.02 25.66 -24.60
CA CYS A 666 2.77 26.79 -25.22
C CYS A 666 2.39 27.02 -26.66
N ARG A 667 1.89 26.04 -27.40
CA ARG A 667 1.43 26.19 -28.77
C ARG A 667 0.24 27.16 -28.87
N LEU A 668 -0.70 27.09 -27.89
CA LEU A 668 -1.76 28.06 -27.74
C LEU A 668 -1.21 29.48 -27.42
N ALA A 669 -0.26 29.55 -26.47
CA ALA A 669 0.35 30.82 -26.10
C ALA A 669 1.14 31.49 -27.24
N VAL A 670 1.62 30.71 -28.22
CA VAL A 670 2.29 31.23 -29.42
C VAL A 670 1.27 31.69 -30.47
N THR A 671 0.22 30.89 -30.70
CA THR A 671 -0.78 31.18 -31.76
C THR A 671 -1.86 32.18 -31.33
N TYR A 672 -2.19 32.23 -30.03
CA TYR A 672 -3.14 33.15 -29.41
C TYR A 672 -2.52 33.80 -28.17
N PRO A 673 -1.49 34.69 -28.34
CA PRO A 673 -0.74 35.26 -27.23
C PRO A 673 -1.61 36.08 -26.26
N GLU A 674 -2.75 36.59 -26.70
CA GLU A 674 -3.71 37.30 -25.88
C GLU A 674 -4.28 36.47 -24.72
N ILE A 675 -4.35 35.15 -24.87
CA ILE A 675 -4.75 34.25 -23.77
C ILE A 675 -3.69 34.28 -22.66
N ALA A 676 -2.43 34.12 -23.03
CA ALA A 676 -1.32 34.20 -22.09
C ALA A 676 -1.23 35.59 -21.44
N GLU A 677 -1.36 36.68 -22.24
CA GLU A 677 -1.36 38.04 -21.72
C GLU A 677 -2.41 38.24 -20.62
N MET A 678 -3.63 37.75 -20.82
CA MET A 678 -4.71 37.84 -19.82
C MET A 678 -4.34 37.07 -18.52
N GLN A 679 -3.84 35.85 -18.64
CA GLN A 679 -3.43 35.06 -17.47
C GLN A 679 -2.29 35.72 -16.70
N ILE A 680 -1.29 36.25 -17.40
CA ILE A 680 -0.16 36.95 -16.81
C ILE A 680 -0.62 38.20 -16.08
N GLU A 681 -1.51 39.01 -16.71
CA GLU A 681 -2.11 40.18 -16.07
C GLU A 681 -2.87 39.78 -14.79
N ALA A 682 -3.65 38.70 -14.83
CA ALA A 682 -4.35 38.18 -13.66
C ALA A 682 -3.38 37.76 -12.52
N ILE A 683 -2.34 37.00 -12.83
CA ILE A 683 -1.32 36.52 -11.87
C ILE A 683 -0.62 37.70 -11.20
N LEU A 684 -0.07 38.62 -11.99
CA LEU A 684 0.75 39.72 -11.49
C LEU A 684 -0.06 40.78 -10.76
N THR A 685 -1.27 41.13 -11.27
CA THR A 685 -2.13 42.08 -10.55
C THR A 685 -2.67 41.55 -9.25
N ALA A 686 -3.00 40.25 -9.17
CA ALA A 686 -3.34 39.59 -7.90
C ALA A 686 -2.18 39.65 -6.90
N ALA A 687 -0.99 39.30 -7.35
CA ALA A 687 0.22 39.34 -6.51
C ALA A 687 0.53 40.78 -6.01
N LEU A 688 0.45 41.78 -6.89
CA LEU A 688 0.64 43.18 -6.53
C LEU A 688 -0.39 43.67 -5.49
N GLU A 689 -1.66 43.31 -5.65
CA GLU A 689 -2.71 43.68 -4.70
C GLU A 689 -2.46 43.10 -3.32
N VAL A 690 -2.18 41.76 -3.24
CA VAL A 690 -1.91 41.11 -1.96
C VAL A 690 -0.63 41.62 -1.31
N ALA A 691 0.43 41.82 -2.09
CA ALA A 691 1.67 42.42 -1.58
C ALA A 691 1.43 43.82 -0.98
N LYS A 692 0.59 44.65 -1.64
CA LYS A 692 0.23 45.96 -1.13
C LYS A 692 -0.69 45.93 0.09
N GLU A 693 -1.69 45.04 0.09
CA GLU A 693 -2.71 44.96 1.15
C GLU A 693 -2.15 44.31 2.42
N LYS A 694 -1.30 43.27 2.28
CA LYS A 694 -0.79 42.44 3.39
C LYS A 694 0.67 42.72 3.75
N GLY A 695 1.40 43.40 2.89
CA GLY A 695 2.84 43.62 3.07
C GLY A 695 3.72 42.39 2.80
N TYR A 696 3.19 41.38 2.12
CA TYR A 696 3.92 40.14 1.81
C TYR A 696 4.92 40.36 0.67
N LYS A 697 6.08 39.70 0.76
CA LYS A 697 7.06 39.62 -0.33
C LYS A 697 6.70 38.43 -1.25
N ILE A 698 5.80 38.66 -2.18
CA ILE A 698 5.34 37.63 -3.10
C ILE A 698 6.27 37.60 -4.32
N LYS A 699 6.70 36.40 -4.71
CA LYS A 699 7.47 36.15 -5.93
C LYS A 699 6.76 35.08 -6.76
N PRO A 700 5.91 35.49 -7.72
CA PRO A 700 5.21 34.57 -8.61
C PRO A 700 6.17 33.70 -9.42
N GLU A 701 5.86 32.40 -9.55
CA GLU A 701 6.56 31.46 -10.43
C GLU A 701 5.62 31.10 -11.58
N ILE A 702 5.92 31.60 -12.79
CA ILE A 702 5.10 31.41 -14.00
C ILE A 702 5.69 30.26 -14.81
N MET A 703 4.92 29.21 -15.00
CA MET A 703 5.35 27.99 -15.68
C MET A 703 4.69 27.84 -17.05
N VAL A 704 5.52 27.70 -18.07
CA VAL A 704 5.08 27.47 -19.46
C VAL A 704 5.01 25.97 -19.73
N PRO A 705 3.83 25.42 -20.03
CA PRO A 705 3.66 23.99 -20.30
C PRO A 705 4.07 23.61 -21.72
N LEU A 706 4.35 22.33 -21.94
CA LEU A 706 4.50 21.66 -23.24
C LEU A 706 5.63 22.22 -24.13
N VAL A 707 6.62 22.84 -23.55
CA VAL A 707 7.77 23.36 -24.31
C VAL A 707 8.60 22.22 -24.88
N GLY A 708 8.83 22.24 -26.19
CA GLY A 708 9.68 21.28 -26.89
C GLY A 708 10.90 21.95 -27.56
N ASN A 709 10.94 23.27 -27.63
CA ASN A 709 11.99 24.05 -28.24
C ASN A 709 12.22 25.36 -27.46
N VAL A 710 13.49 25.75 -27.28
CA VAL A 710 13.86 27.01 -26.59
C VAL A 710 13.20 28.25 -27.19
N LYS A 711 12.97 28.27 -28.49
CA LYS A 711 12.33 29.42 -29.18
C LYS A 711 10.85 29.56 -28.80
N GLU A 712 10.16 28.45 -28.50
CA GLU A 712 8.77 28.51 -27.95
C GLU A 712 8.79 29.22 -26.58
N LEU A 713 9.67 28.77 -25.69
CA LEU A 713 9.82 29.37 -24.36
C LEU A 713 10.20 30.87 -24.47
N ARG A 714 11.16 31.20 -25.32
CA ARG A 714 11.60 32.59 -25.56
C ARG A 714 10.45 33.48 -26.03
N PHE A 715 9.62 33.00 -26.97
CA PHE A 715 8.46 33.72 -27.45
C PHE A 715 7.46 34.04 -26.33
N VAL A 716 7.09 33.00 -25.54
CA VAL A 716 6.14 33.13 -24.42
C VAL A 716 6.73 34.01 -23.31
N LYS A 717 8.01 33.85 -23.00
CA LYS A 717 8.71 34.68 -22.00
C LYS A 717 8.72 36.16 -22.38
N ASN A 718 8.93 36.49 -23.64
CA ASN A 718 8.83 37.87 -24.11
C ASN A 718 7.42 38.44 -23.88
N THR A 719 6.38 37.64 -24.14
CA THR A 719 4.98 38.02 -23.84
C THR A 719 4.77 38.25 -22.34
N ILE A 720 5.38 37.40 -21.50
CA ILE A 720 5.32 37.54 -20.02
C ILE A 720 6.00 38.85 -19.61
N ASP A 721 7.22 39.10 -20.06
CA ASP A 721 8.01 40.26 -19.67
C ASP A 721 7.37 41.58 -20.11
N GLU A 722 6.83 41.64 -21.35
CA GLU A 722 6.11 42.80 -21.85
C GLU A 722 4.82 43.08 -21.07
N THR A 723 4.06 42.03 -20.72
CA THR A 723 2.83 42.17 -19.95
C THR A 723 3.14 42.55 -18.49
N ALA A 724 4.19 41.98 -17.90
CA ALA A 724 4.67 42.32 -16.55
C ALA A 724 5.02 43.83 -16.47
N LYS A 725 5.77 44.33 -17.44
CA LYS A 725 6.10 45.75 -17.52
C LYS A 725 4.88 46.65 -17.50
N LYS A 726 3.86 46.33 -18.32
CA LYS A 726 2.60 47.07 -18.33
C LYS A 726 1.88 47.04 -16.97
N CYS A 727 1.86 45.88 -16.33
CA CYS A 727 1.23 45.73 -15.02
C CYS A 727 1.94 46.52 -13.94
N PHE A 728 3.27 46.50 -13.91
CA PHE A 728 4.08 47.27 -12.94
C PHE A 728 3.97 48.77 -13.13
N GLU A 729 4.02 49.25 -14.37
CA GLU A 729 3.81 50.65 -14.69
C GLU A 729 2.43 51.15 -14.22
N LYS A 730 1.36 50.34 -14.47
CA LYS A 730 0.00 50.64 -14.04
C LYS A 730 -0.15 50.63 -12.51
N ALA A 731 0.52 49.73 -11.81
CA ALA A 731 0.47 49.63 -10.36
C ALA A 731 1.38 50.61 -9.61
N GLY A 732 2.40 51.19 -10.29
CA GLY A 732 3.44 51.99 -9.69
C GLY A 732 4.32 51.19 -8.69
N MET A 733 4.40 49.87 -8.85
CA MET A 733 5.12 48.98 -8.00
C MET A 733 5.63 47.79 -8.84
N GLU A 734 6.85 47.32 -8.53
CA GLU A 734 7.45 46.15 -9.17
C GLU A 734 7.53 44.99 -8.18
N LEU A 735 7.42 43.75 -8.70
CA LEU A 735 7.66 42.52 -8.00
C LEU A 735 8.71 41.70 -8.76
N GLU A 736 9.53 40.96 -7.99
CA GLU A 736 10.31 39.87 -8.59
C GLU A 736 9.38 38.74 -8.98
N TYR A 737 9.62 38.12 -10.13
CA TYR A 737 8.94 36.91 -10.58
C TYR A 737 9.95 35.97 -11.25
N MET A 738 9.59 34.71 -11.43
CA MET A 738 10.41 33.73 -12.13
C MET A 738 9.60 33.16 -13.30
N VAL A 739 10.29 32.91 -14.41
CA VAL A 739 9.73 32.21 -15.57
C VAL A 739 10.48 30.89 -15.75
N GLY A 740 9.74 29.80 -15.78
CA GLY A 740 10.28 28.49 -16.02
C GLY A 740 9.36 27.65 -16.90
N THR A 741 9.68 26.40 -17.04
CA THR A 741 8.93 25.50 -17.89
C THR A 741 8.68 24.15 -17.23
N MET A 742 7.62 23.49 -17.70
CA MET A 742 7.40 22.09 -17.44
C MET A 742 8.25 21.24 -18.42
N ILE A 743 9.10 20.37 -17.91
CA ILE A 743 9.82 19.37 -18.72
C ILE A 743 8.94 18.12 -18.76
N GLU A 744 8.22 17.95 -19.86
CA GLU A 744 7.23 16.88 -20.03
C GLU A 744 7.25 16.26 -21.44
N ILE A 745 8.01 16.85 -22.35
CA ILE A 745 8.25 16.31 -23.69
C ILE A 745 9.66 15.69 -23.71
N PRO A 746 9.84 14.47 -24.22
CA PRO A 746 11.17 13.84 -24.29
C PRO A 746 12.23 14.70 -24.99
N ARG A 747 11.85 15.41 -26.07
CA ARG A 747 12.75 16.35 -26.74
C ARG A 747 13.24 17.46 -25.81
N ALA A 748 12.36 18.01 -24.97
CA ALA A 748 12.73 19.05 -24.00
C ALA A 748 13.77 18.54 -22.98
N ALA A 749 13.62 17.30 -22.53
CA ALA A 749 14.60 16.67 -21.65
C ALA A 749 15.99 16.50 -22.32
N LEU A 750 16.00 16.17 -23.63
CA LEU A 750 17.23 15.99 -24.42
C LEU A 750 17.92 17.31 -24.79
N THR A 751 17.21 18.43 -24.82
CA THR A 751 17.71 19.77 -25.13
C THR A 751 17.57 20.75 -23.97
N ALA A 752 17.67 20.22 -22.76
CA ALA A 752 17.45 20.97 -21.53
C ALA A 752 18.52 22.06 -21.29
N ASP A 753 19.72 21.87 -21.84
CA ASP A 753 20.79 22.88 -21.89
C ASP A 753 20.34 24.14 -22.63
N GLU A 754 19.78 24.00 -23.83
CA GLU A 754 19.23 25.13 -24.59
C GLU A 754 18.05 25.80 -23.85
N ILE A 755 17.12 25.00 -23.30
CA ILE A 755 15.93 25.52 -22.60
C ILE A 755 16.34 26.29 -21.34
N ALA A 756 17.41 25.87 -20.63
CA ALA A 756 17.92 26.54 -19.45
C ALA A 756 18.54 27.93 -19.73
N GLU A 757 18.81 28.27 -20.99
CA GLU A 757 19.17 29.66 -21.35
C GLU A 757 18.05 30.64 -20.95
N GLU A 758 16.79 30.21 -21.10
CA GLU A 758 15.63 31.05 -20.84
C GLU A 758 14.90 30.70 -19.51
N ALA A 759 14.85 29.41 -19.15
CA ALA A 759 14.15 28.94 -17.97
C ALA A 759 14.96 29.18 -16.69
N GLU A 760 14.32 29.75 -15.68
CA GLU A 760 14.88 29.92 -14.34
C GLU A 760 14.58 28.72 -13.44
N PHE A 761 13.60 27.91 -13.80
CA PHE A 761 13.30 26.63 -13.14
C PHE A 761 12.76 25.60 -14.14
N PHE A 762 12.99 24.32 -13.80
CA PHE A 762 12.33 23.18 -14.41
C PHE A 762 11.39 22.52 -13.40
N SER A 763 10.19 22.22 -13.83
CA SER A 763 9.27 21.33 -13.13
C SER A 763 8.97 20.13 -14.01
N PHE A 764 9.28 18.92 -13.55
CA PHE A 764 9.06 17.72 -14.35
C PHE A 764 7.59 17.33 -14.32
N GLY A 765 6.93 17.37 -15.49
CA GLY A 765 5.58 16.86 -15.73
C GLY A 765 5.66 15.37 -16.09
N THR A 766 5.87 14.54 -15.08
CA THR A 766 6.19 13.11 -15.27
C THR A 766 5.05 12.31 -15.87
N ASN A 767 3.79 12.76 -15.77
CA ASN A 767 2.66 12.10 -16.42
C ASN A 767 2.81 12.11 -17.93
N ASP A 768 2.95 13.31 -18.53
CA ASP A 768 3.11 13.46 -19.98
C ASP A 768 4.45 12.91 -20.46
N LEU A 769 5.51 13.07 -19.69
CA LEU A 769 6.82 12.50 -20.00
C LEU A 769 6.77 10.97 -20.08
N THR A 770 6.05 10.33 -19.15
CA THR A 770 5.82 8.88 -19.15
C THR A 770 4.97 8.46 -20.35
N GLN A 771 3.87 9.18 -20.60
CA GLN A 771 2.95 8.92 -21.70
C GLN A 771 3.66 8.96 -23.05
N MET A 772 4.45 9.99 -23.29
CA MET A 772 5.20 10.14 -24.54
C MET A 772 6.42 9.21 -24.62
N GLY A 773 7.06 8.91 -23.49
CA GLY A 773 8.22 8.04 -23.43
C GLY A 773 7.89 6.56 -23.64
N PHE A 774 6.75 6.08 -23.14
CA PHE A 774 6.24 4.74 -23.39
C PHE A 774 5.40 4.64 -24.68
N GLY A 775 4.86 5.76 -25.17
CA GLY A 775 3.84 5.76 -26.22
C GLY A 775 2.50 5.20 -25.73
N PHE A 776 2.20 5.33 -24.45
CA PHE A 776 0.95 4.90 -23.83
C PHE A 776 0.02 6.09 -23.60
N SER A 777 -1.24 5.94 -24.00
CA SER A 777 -2.29 6.86 -23.54
C SER A 777 -2.68 6.51 -22.10
N ARG A 778 -2.57 7.45 -21.18
CA ARG A 778 -2.92 7.23 -19.76
C ARG A 778 -4.37 6.78 -19.58
N ASP A 779 -5.28 7.32 -20.38
CA ASP A 779 -6.71 7.09 -20.26
C ASP A 779 -7.15 5.77 -20.92
N ASP A 780 -6.43 5.30 -21.94
CA ASP A 780 -6.83 4.15 -22.76
C ASP A 780 -6.10 2.85 -22.42
N THR A 781 -4.92 2.91 -21.78
CA THR A 781 -4.04 1.73 -21.64
C THR A 781 -4.15 0.98 -20.32
N GLY A 782 -5.11 1.33 -19.45
CA GLY A 782 -5.25 0.71 -18.13
C GLY A 782 -5.34 -0.83 -18.14
N ASN A 783 -6.05 -1.41 -19.12
CA ASN A 783 -6.14 -2.86 -19.25
C ASN A 783 -4.84 -3.49 -19.76
N ILE A 784 -4.18 -2.84 -20.73
CA ILE A 784 -2.90 -3.30 -21.28
C ILE A 784 -1.83 -3.32 -20.18
N ILE A 785 -1.77 -2.27 -19.36
CA ILE A 785 -0.82 -2.19 -18.23
C ILE A 785 -1.05 -3.31 -17.23
N LYS A 786 -2.31 -3.64 -16.91
CA LYS A 786 -2.64 -4.77 -16.03
C LYS A 786 -2.14 -6.10 -16.59
N GLU A 787 -2.36 -6.36 -17.88
CA GLU A 787 -1.87 -7.57 -18.55
C GLU A 787 -0.34 -7.61 -18.53
N TYR A 788 0.33 -6.49 -18.82
CA TYR A 788 1.80 -6.41 -18.80
C TYR A 788 2.39 -6.65 -17.39
N ILE A 789 1.69 -6.26 -16.34
CA ILE A 789 2.09 -6.56 -14.96
C ILE A 789 1.88 -8.05 -14.67
N ASN A 790 0.74 -8.61 -15.05
CA ASN A 790 0.43 -10.03 -14.85
C ASN A 790 1.43 -10.94 -15.58
N ASP A 791 1.86 -10.56 -16.79
CA ASP A 791 2.83 -11.29 -17.60
C ASP A 791 4.30 -11.00 -17.20
N GLY A 792 4.52 -10.14 -16.19
CA GLY A 792 5.86 -9.78 -15.72
C GLY A 792 6.67 -8.91 -16.69
N ILE A 793 6.03 -8.28 -17.69
CA ILE A 793 6.65 -7.33 -18.63
C ILE A 793 6.94 -6.01 -17.92
N LEU A 794 6.00 -5.55 -17.07
CA LEU A 794 6.17 -4.41 -16.18
C LEU A 794 6.13 -4.89 -14.73
N GLU A 795 7.01 -4.33 -13.90
CA GLU A 795 7.01 -4.59 -12.46
C GLU A 795 5.86 -3.87 -11.75
N ARG A 796 5.48 -2.69 -12.24
CA ARG A 796 4.43 -1.80 -11.69
C ARG A 796 3.87 -0.90 -12.80
N ASP A 797 2.76 -0.26 -12.48
CA ASP A 797 2.16 0.77 -13.33
C ASP A 797 3.10 2.00 -13.42
N PRO A 798 3.61 2.34 -14.62
CA PRO A 798 4.54 3.45 -14.82
C PRO A 798 3.90 4.83 -14.59
N PHE A 799 2.57 4.93 -14.47
CA PHE A 799 1.87 6.16 -14.11
C PHE A 799 1.71 6.34 -12.60
N GLN A 800 1.88 5.29 -11.82
CA GLN A 800 1.84 5.34 -10.34
C GLN A 800 3.24 5.50 -9.73
N SER A 801 4.23 4.78 -10.25
CA SER A 801 5.60 4.87 -9.82
C SER A 801 6.51 5.07 -11.04
N LEU A 802 7.43 6.02 -10.94
CA LEU A 802 8.28 6.43 -12.06
C LEU A 802 9.14 5.27 -12.58
N ASP A 803 9.12 5.05 -13.89
CA ASP A 803 10.10 4.20 -14.55
C ASP A 803 11.51 4.83 -14.47
N GLN A 804 12.29 4.41 -13.48
CA GLN A 804 13.63 4.96 -13.24
C GLN A 804 14.63 4.58 -14.33
N LYS A 805 14.39 3.47 -15.07
CA LYS A 805 15.32 2.96 -16.09
C LYS A 805 15.22 3.71 -17.43
N GLY A 806 14.03 4.15 -17.80
CA GLY A 806 13.76 4.89 -19.04
C GLY A 806 13.49 6.36 -18.77
N ILE A 807 12.30 6.66 -18.22
CA ILE A 807 11.87 8.05 -17.96
C ILE A 807 12.78 8.74 -16.95
N GLY A 808 13.23 8.02 -15.91
CA GLY A 808 14.18 8.54 -14.94
C GLY A 808 15.53 8.97 -15.55
N LYS A 809 15.99 8.32 -16.62
CA LYS A 809 17.17 8.78 -17.36
C LYS A 809 16.95 10.13 -18.04
N LEU A 810 15.76 10.35 -18.62
CA LEU A 810 15.41 11.65 -19.22
C LEU A 810 15.40 12.76 -18.14
N VAL A 811 14.83 12.49 -16.97
CA VAL A 811 14.84 13.42 -15.84
C VAL A 811 16.27 13.76 -15.43
N LYS A 812 17.10 12.73 -15.24
CA LYS A 812 18.50 12.90 -14.85
C LYS A 812 19.30 13.71 -15.88
N MET A 813 19.17 13.37 -17.16
CA MET A 813 19.83 14.12 -18.26
C MET A 813 19.43 15.59 -18.27
N ALA A 814 18.11 15.87 -18.11
CA ALA A 814 17.61 17.24 -18.09
C ALA A 814 18.14 18.03 -16.87
N CYS A 815 18.27 17.38 -15.70
CA CYS A 815 18.83 18.00 -14.50
C CYS A 815 20.32 18.34 -14.69
N GLU A 816 21.09 17.40 -15.23
CA GLU A 816 22.52 17.58 -15.49
C GLU A 816 22.77 18.68 -16.53
N SER A 817 22.15 18.58 -17.71
CA SER A 817 22.30 19.55 -18.81
C SER A 817 21.78 20.95 -18.43
N GLY A 818 20.66 21.02 -17.73
CA GLY A 818 20.12 22.29 -17.24
C GLY A 818 21.05 23.01 -16.27
N LYS A 819 21.68 22.24 -15.34
CA LYS A 819 22.69 22.77 -14.40
C LYS A 819 23.99 23.21 -15.10
N GLU A 820 24.38 22.57 -16.18
CA GLU A 820 25.56 22.98 -16.95
C GLU A 820 25.38 24.41 -17.52
N THR A 821 24.20 24.73 -18.05
CA THR A 821 23.89 26.07 -18.58
C THR A 821 23.56 27.06 -17.46
N ARG A 822 22.75 26.65 -16.49
CA ARG A 822 22.32 27.48 -15.36
C ARG A 822 22.57 26.73 -14.03
N PRO A 823 23.75 26.91 -13.40
CA PRO A 823 24.13 26.17 -12.19
C PRO A 823 23.13 26.25 -11.03
N ASN A 824 22.44 27.39 -10.92
CA ASN A 824 21.44 27.63 -9.86
C ASN A 824 19.99 27.42 -10.33
N ILE A 825 19.77 26.68 -11.42
CA ILE A 825 18.43 26.39 -11.89
C ILE A 825 17.65 25.64 -10.81
N LYS A 826 16.42 26.09 -10.56
CA LYS A 826 15.53 25.43 -9.60
C LYS A 826 14.88 24.21 -10.24
N LEU A 827 14.96 23.05 -9.59
CA LEU A 827 14.48 21.79 -10.10
C LEU A 827 13.42 21.21 -9.15
N GLY A 828 12.29 20.85 -9.72
CA GLY A 828 11.20 20.21 -8.99
C GLY A 828 10.40 19.25 -9.85
N VAL A 829 9.52 18.49 -9.25
CA VAL A 829 8.57 17.59 -9.91
C VAL A 829 7.14 17.91 -9.46
N CYS A 830 6.18 17.87 -10.38
CA CYS A 830 4.79 18.15 -10.08
C CYS A 830 3.80 17.12 -10.65
N GLY A 831 4.28 16.06 -11.33
CA GLY A 831 3.45 14.95 -11.77
C GLY A 831 2.94 14.11 -10.58
N GLU A 832 2.04 13.16 -10.84
CA GLU A 832 1.49 12.26 -9.82
C GLU A 832 2.57 11.51 -9.04
N HIS A 833 3.68 11.23 -9.68
CA HIS A 833 4.87 10.59 -9.08
C HIS A 833 5.51 11.41 -7.93
N GLY A 834 5.22 12.70 -7.82
CA GLY A 834 5.73 13.56 -6.73
C GLY A 834 5.27 13.15 -5.33
N GLY A 835 4.26 12.28 -5.24
CA GLY A 835 3.77 11.69 -3.99
C GLY A 835 4.17 10.22 -3.77
N ASP A 836 4.90 9.59 -4.71
CA ASP A 836 5.34 8.20 -4.62
C ASP A 836 6.69 8.09 -3.88
N PRO A 837 6.80 7.30 -2.80
CA PRO A 837 8.01 7.22 -1.98
C PRO A 837 9.27 6.81 -2.75
N ASP A 838 9.17 5.82 -3.65
CA ASP A 838 10.32 5.36 -4.45
C ASP A 838 10.79 6.42 -5.43
N THR A 839 9.84 7.12 -6.04
CA THR A 839 10.13 8.26 -6.92
C THR A 839 10.76 9.42 -6.15
N ILE A 840 10.28 9.71 -4.95
CA ILE A 840 10.85 10.76 -4.08
C ILE A 840 12.30 10.46 -3.75
N GLU A 841 12.64 9.22 -3.42
CA GLU A 841 14.03 8.81 -3.18
C GLU A 841 14.89 8.97 -4.44
N PHE A 842 14.36 8.61 -5.61
CA PHE A 842 15.03 8.83 -6.90
C PHE A 842 15.26 10.33 -7.19
N MET A 843 14.25 11.18 -6.97
CA MET A 843 14.35 12.62 -7.16
C MET A 843 15.37 13.26 -6.20
N TYR A 844 15.43 12.80 -4.96
CA TYR A 844 16.47 13.19 -4.00
C TYR A 844 17.87 12.87 -4.52
N LYS A 845 18.10 11.62 -4.98
CA LYS A 845 19.38 11.17 -5.55
C LYS A 845 19.77 11.94 -6.81
N THR A 846 18.79 12.36 -7.60
CA THR A 846 18.99 13.15 -8.83
C THR A 846 19.27 14.63 -8.54
N GLY A 847 19.04 15.07 -7.29
CA GLY A 847 19.38 16.41 -6.82
C GLY A 847 18.33 17.48 -7.14
N LEU A 848 17.06 17.13 -7.12
CA LEU A 848 15.94 18.06 -7.11
C LEU A 848 15.88 18.81 -5.77
N GLN A 849 15.34 20.02 -5.77
CA GLN A 849 15.14 20.82 -4.58
C GLN A 849 13.78 20.59 -3.91
N TYR A 850 12.75 20.21 -4.68
CA TYR A 850 11.44 19.93 -4.13
C TYR A 850 10.66 18.89 -4.96
N VAL A 851 9.70 18.26 -4.30
CA VAL A 851 8.63 17.49 -4.92
C VAL A 851 7.30 18.20 -4.67
N SER A 852 6.32 18.01 -5.56
CA SER A 852 4.97 18.56 -5.42
C SER A 852 3.95 17.47 -5.70
N CYS A 853 2.96 17.34 -4.82
CA CYS A 853 1.94 16.29 -4.87
C CYS A 853 0.58 16.83 -4.43
N SER A 854 -0.47 16.01 -4.53
CA SER A 854 -1.79 16.38 -4.00
C SER A 854 -1.71 16.64 -2.48
N PRO A 855 -2.59 17.51 -1.91
CA PRO A 855 -2.52 17.88 -0.48
C PRO A 855 -2.45 16.69 0.48
N PHE A 856 -3.24 15.66 0.26
CA PHE A 856 -3.26 14.45 1.11
C PHE A 856 -1.99 13.58 1.00
N ARG A 857 -1.19 13.77 -0.04
CA ARG A 857 0.11 13.08 -0.17
C ARG A 857 1.27 13.85 0.48
N VAL A 858 1.05 15.08 0.92
CA VAL A 858 2.10 15.92 1.54
C VAL A 858 2.73 15.26 2.77
N PRO A 859 2.00 14.70 3.75
CA PRO A 859 2.64 14.03 4.88
C PRO A 859 3.47 12.81 4.47
N ILE A 860 2.99 12.03 3.51
CA ILE A 860 3.70 10.88 2.93
C ILE A 860 5.01 11.33 2.30
N ALA A 861 4.95 12.38 1.48
CA ALA A 861 6.12 12.95 0.81
C ALA A 861 7.15 13.51 1.82
N ARG A 862 6.71 14.16 2.90
CA ARG A 862 7.58 14.65 3.98
C ARG A 862 8.35 13.50 4.65
N LEU A 863 7.64 12.42 4.99
CA LEU A 863 8.25 11.22 5.57
C LEU A 863 9.22 10.55 4.60
N ALA A 864 8.81 10.34 3.34
CA ALA A 864 9.65 9.74 2.31
C ALA A 864 10.91 10.58 2.02
N ALA A 865 10.80 11.91 2.00
CA ALA A 865 11.93 12.81 1.84
C ALA A 865 12.92 12.71 3.00
N ALA A 866 12.43 12.57 4.24
CA ALA A 866 13.27 12.35 5.42
C ALA A 866 13.99 11.00 5.34
N GLN A 867 13.28 9.94 4.97
CA GLN A 867 13.86 8.61 4.79
C GLN A 867 14.90 8.58 3.68
N ALA A 868 14.64 9.25 2.55
CA ALA A 868 15.60 9.40 1.47
C ALA A 868 16.87 10.10 1.94
N THR A 869 16.74 11.15 2.75
CA THR A 869 17.88 11.87 3.34
C THR A 869 18.69 10.96 4.26
N ILE A 870 18.05 10.23 5.18
CA ILE A 870 18.73 9.34 6.13
C ILE A 870 19.47 8.20 5.40
N LYS A 871 18.79 7.52 4.47
CA LYS A 871 19.34 6.39 3.70
C LYS A 871 20.53 6.77 2.82
N ASN A 872 20.60 8.02 2.36
CA ASN A 872 21.57 8.48 1.37
C ASN A 872 22.55 9.53 1.92
N ARG A 873 22.60 9.79 3.23
CA ARG A 873 23.69 10.56 3.84
C ARG A 873 25.00 9.80 3.64
N LYS A 874 25.97 10.47 2.97
CA LYS A 874 27.33 9.97 2.83
C LYS A 874 28.14 10.25 4.08
#